data_c77904ca9c6ace6b4220f695a739c147
#
_entry.id   c77904ca9c6ace6b4220f695a739c147
#
_cell.length_a   1.000
_cell.length_b   1.000
_cell.length_c   1.000
_cell.angle_alpha   90.00
_cell.angle_beta   90.00
_cell.angle_gamma   90.00
#
_symmetry.space_group_name_H-M   'P 1'
#
loop_
_entity.id
_entity.type
_entity.pdbx_description
1 polymer ?
#
loop_
_entity_poly.entity_id
_entity_poly.type
_entity_poly.pdbx_seq_one_letter_code
_entity_poly.pdbx_strand_id
1 'polypeptide(L)'
;MPEWIQQPDAALFFFLNRDCQNWLFNLIMPVFSHRMSIIVIPFLLLFFIKERRRAMVIFAISFFSILLADGMTHALKELIGRARPCNALQNVHLLVGCSQSFSLPSGHATNAFAFAVPFLIMTRDRLKYLFLTIAVFVSLSRIFVGVHYPTDVIVGATVGVFSSMAVVYFYRWAEKRFCEKPYTTVMYGFLMVLSIFRVYYILYGPLDLSPDEAHYWEWSRRLDLSYYSKGPVIAYLIAFSTSLFGNNVFGVRFLAAVFSVLSSIFLYKLGKEMYHENVGATSALLFQLIPLYSAFGVIFTIDSPFIFFWILSLYLFWKAADGGASGHQSSVYWLFLGISVGLGLLTKYTMAFFYLCVFLFLMFSSDKRALLKTVSPYLALVISVLFFSPVIIWNAGHEWVTFRHTAGQAHLADGVRISLMSIVEFIGSQLGVVTPILFVCIIIALFRIEKGGRREFLLWFSFPVIVFFLLKSIQGKVQANWAMTGYCTGLIAFSEVYIRRWKTQHPFLRKTIIAGIILSFVVAAVAHYPSKFHIPATLDPSSRLRGWKELGRQVSNLHDEMREEEKVFIFSDSYQNSSELAFYGKGHPVTYCLNLGRRMNQYDLWPDFYHLINWDAIFVTIGDAELHPRLKEAFDHYEKRLVKAYDKDRFLREYSVFLCHGFKGMKKEATGSY
;
A
#
# COMPACT_ATOMS: atom_id res chain seq x y z
N MET A 1 -28.09 19.26 16.78
CA MET A 1 -27.57 19.93 17.98
C MET A 1 -28.69 20.04 19.00
N PRO A 2 -28.49 19.87 20.33
CA PRO A 2 -29.53 20.03 21.33
C PRO A 2 -30.10 21.45 21.36
N GLU A 3 -31.41 21.60 21.63
CA GLU A 3 -32.11 22.89 21.62
C GLU A 3 -31.53 23.93 22.58
N TRP A 4 -31.03 23.50 23.75
CA TRP A 4 -30.42 24.40 24.76
C TRP A 4 -29.10 25.05 24.26
N ILE A 5 -28.46 24.55 23.18
CA ILE A 5 -27.34 25.21 22.52
C ILE A 5 -27.84 26.05 21.32
N GLN A 6 -28.82 25.57 20.59
CA GLN A 6 -29.28 26.25 19.36
C GLN A 6 -29.90 27.62 19.62
N GLN A 7 -30.71 27.74 20.67
CA GLN A 7 -31.39 29.02 21.00
C GLN A 7 -30.40 30.13 21.39
N PRO A 8 -29.46 29.94 22.33
CA PRO A 8 -28.44 30.96 22.65
C PRO A 8 -27.53 31.28 21.45
N ASP A 9 -27.19 30.26 20.65
CA ASP A 9 -26.34 30.40 19.46
C ASP A 9 -27.01 31.27 18.38
N ALA A 10 -28.31 31.07 18.14
CA ALA A 10 -29.09 31.88 17.22
C ALA A 10 -29.31 33.31 17.76
N ALA A 11 -29.54 33.46 19.07
CA ALA A 11 -29.71 34.78 19.68
C ALA A 11 -28.41 35.61 19.56
N LEU A 12 -27.26 35.02 19.90
CA LEU A 12 -25.96 35.69 19.77
C LEU A 12 -25.60 35.93 18.28
N PHE A 13 -26.02 35.05 17.39
CA PHE A 13 -25.87 35.27 15.95
C PHE A 13 -26.61 36.51 15.51
N PHE A 14 -27.90 36.65 15.83
CA PHE A 14 -28.68 37.82 15.43
C PHE A 14 -28.17 39.12 16.05
N PHE A 15 -27.77 39.10 17.31
CA PHE A 15 -27.14 40.25 17.95
C PHE A 15 -25.92 40.74 17.15
N LEU A 16 -25.02 39.86 16.76
CA LEU A 16 -23.83 40.24 15.99
C LEU A 16 -24.11 40.52 14.52
N ASN A 17 -25.01 39.76 13.90
CA ASN A 17 -25.30 39.85 12.47
C ASN A 17 -26.28 41.01 12.13
N ARG A 18 -27.13 41.41 13.06
CA ARG A 18 -28.17 42.39 12.80
C ARG A 18 -28.09 43.63 13.71
N ASP A 19 -27.99 43.43 15.04
CA ASP A 19 -28.10 44.54 15.98
C ASP A 19 -26.79 45.33 16.11
N CYS A 20 -25.63 44.71 15.87
CA CYS A 20 -24.32 45.39 15.82
C CYS A 20 -23.94 45.95 14.45
N GLN A 21 -24.84 45.97 13.48
CA GLN A 21 -24.60 46.48 12.13
C GLN A 21 -24.33 47.99 12.14
N ASN A 22 -23.30 48.43 11.45
CA ASN A 22 -23.01 49.84 11.17
C ASN A 22 -22.21 49.93 9.86
N TRP A 23 -22.14 51.14 9.28
CA TRP A 23 -21.49 51.37 8.00
C TRP A 23 -20.02 50.92 7.97
N LEU A 24 -19.29 51.09 9.09
CA LEU A 24 -17.88 50.78 9.20
C LEU A 24 -17.66 49.25 9.18
N PHE A 25 -18.44 48.52 9.97
CA PHE A 25 -18.35 47.06 10.02
C PHE A 25 -18.84 46.43 8.71
N ASN A 26 -19.85 46.98 8.07
CA ASN A 26 -20.29 46.51 6.76
C ASN A 26 -19.24 46.68 5.66
N LEU A 27 -18.33 47.65 5.79
CA LEU A 27 -17.20 47.86 4.90
C LEU A 27 -16.03 46.91 5.23
N ILE A 28 -15.71 46.77 6.51
CA ILE A 28 -14.47 46.08 6.98
C ILE A 28 -14.64 44.57 7.04
N MET A 29 -15.78 44.05 7.57
CA MET A 29 -15.97 42.62 7.80
C MET A 29 -15.93 41.75 6.54
N PRO A 30 -16.47 42.16 5.39
CA PRO A 30 -16.31 41.43 4.13
C PRO A 30 -14.85 41.34 3.68
N VAL A 31 -13.99 42.32 3.98
CA VAL A 31 -12.55 42.31 3.64
C VAL A 31 -11.86 41.24 4.44
N PHE A 32 -12.10 41.13 5.76
CA PHE A 32 -11.57 40.03 6.59
C PHE A 32 -12.12 38.68 6.18
N SER A 33 -13.35 38.63 5.66
CA SER A 33 -13.98 37.38 5.23
C SER A 33 -13.41 36.82 3.91
N HIS A 34 -13.09 37.67 2.92
CA HIS A 34 -12.75 37.24 1.56
C HIS A 34 -11.36 37.71 1.07
N ARG A 35 -10.82 38.81 1.61
CA ARG A 35 -9.58 39.42 1.14
C ARG A 35 -8.48 39.46 2.20
N MET A 36 -8.53 38.53 3.14
CA MET A 36 -7.55 38.42 4.23
C MET A 36 -6.09 38.42 3.75
N SER A 37 -5.80 37.84 2.59
CA SER A 37 -4.46 37.80 2.01
C SER A 37 -3.86 39.18 1.79
N ILE A 38 -4.67 40.19 1.42
CA ILE A 38 -4.20 41.57 1.22
C ILE A 38 -3.68 42.16 2.53
N ILE A 39 -4.29 41.80 3.66
CA ILE A 39 -3.89 42.29 4.99
C ILE A 39 -2.65 41.52 5.48
N VAL A 40 -2.63 40.22 5.31
CA VAL A 40 -1.63 39.32 5.91
C VAL A 40 -0.28 39.36 5.16
N ILE A 41 -0.28 39.45 3.82
CA ILE A 41 0.94 39.38 3.00
C ILE A 41 1.99 40.45 3.36
N PRO A 42 1.64 41.74 3.54
CA PRO A 42 2.64 42.74 3.90
C PRO A 42 3.36 42.44 5.23
N PHE A 43 2.61 42.01 6.24
CA PHE A 43 3.17 41.64 7.54
C PHE A 43 4.00 40.37 7.50
N LEU A 44 3.64 39.42 6.64
CA LEU A 44 4.45 38.23 6.37
C LEU A 44 5.77 38.59 5.72
N LEU A 45 5.79 39.51 4.76
CA LEU A 45 6.99 39.99 4.11
C LEU A 45 7.89 40.68 5.13
N LEU A 46 7.35 41.55 5.98
CA LEU A 46 8.09 42.21 7.05
C LEU A 46 8.71 41.20 8.03
N PHE A 47 7.94 40.19 8.43
CA PHE A 47 8.42 39.10 9.30
C PHE A 47 9.51 38.29 8.62
N PHE A 48 9.37 37.98 7.34
CA PHE A 48 10.35 37.24 6.55
C PHE A 48 11.69 38.01 6.39
N ILE A 49 11.60 39.34 6.15
CA ILE A 49 12.81 40.19 6.07
C ILE A 49 13.55 40.20 7.42
N LYS A 50 12.83 40.24 8.53
CA LYS A 50 13.38 40.33 9.87
C LYS A 50 14.00 39.04 10.39
N GLU A 51 13.34 37.87 10.12
CA GLU A 51 13.70 36.59 10.72
C GLU A 51 13.71 35.42 9.68
N ARG A 52 14.47 35.62 8.59
CA ARG A 52 14.43 34.76 7.39
C ARG A 52 14.40 33.25 7.67
N ARG A 53 15.31 32.71 8.49
CA ARG A 53 15.36 31.25 8.78
C ARG A 53 14.17 30.79 9.62
N ARG A 54 13.82 31.53 10.68
CA ARG A 54 12.68 31.20 11.54
C ARG A 54 11.36 31.36 10.78
N ALA A 55 11.25 32.38 9.94
CA ALA A 55 10.07 32.59 9.12
C ALA A 55 9.80 31.37 8.24
N MET A 56 10.78 30.83 7.52
CA MET A 56 10.59 29.62 6.70
C MET A 56 10.07 28.43 7.50
N VAL A 57 10.62 28.18 8.69
CA VAL A 57 10.18 27.08 9.55
C VAL A 57 8.75 27.31 10.04
N ILE A 58 8.43 28.53 10.53
CA ILE A 58 7.10 28.85 11.02
C ILE A 58 6.07 28.76 9.88
N PHE A 59 6.41 29.21 8.68
CA PHE A 59 5.56 29.08 7.51
C PHE A 59 5.28 27.63 7.17
N ALA A 60 6.29 26.78 7.15
CA ALA A 60 6.11 25.35 6.89
C ALA A 60 5.19 24.72 7.94
N ILE A 61 5.40 25.03 9.22
CA ILE A 61 4.57 24.53 10.32
C ILE A 61 3.13 25.04 10.20
N SER A 62 2.94 26.34 9.89
CA SER A 62 1.60 26.90 9.66
C SER A 62 0.89 26.25 8.48
N PHE A 63 1.60 25.98 7.39
CA PHE A 63 1.07 25.28 6.24
C PHE A 63 0.58 23.86 6.60
N PHE A 64 1.42 23.08 7.29
CA PHE A 64 1.01 21.73 7.74
C PHE A 64 -0.11 21.77 8.79
N SER A 65 -0.13 22.81 9.65
CA SER A 65 -1.22 23.03 10.59
C SER A 65 -2.55 23.28 9.88
N ILE A 66 -2.55 24.09 8.82
CA ILE A 66 -3.72 24.34 7.98
C ILE A 66 -4.18 23.05 7.29
N LEU A 67 -3.26 22.28 6.68
CA LEU A 67 -3.62 21.03 6.03
C LEU A 67 -4.29 20.04 6.99
N LEU A 68 -3.74 19.88 8.19
CA LEU A 68 -4.32 19.02 9.22
C LEU A 68 -5.69 19.52 9.67
N ALA A 69 -5.78 20.82 9.93
CA ALA A 69 -6.99 21.48 10.41
C ALA A 69 -8.11 21.44 9.35
N ASP A 70 -7.78 21.64 8.08
CA ASP A 70 -8.74 21.59 6.95
C ASP A 70 -9.30 20.18 6.76
N GLY A 71 -8.44 19.16 6.82
CA GLY A 71 -8.87 17.76 6.79
C GLY A 71 -9.81 17.40 7.94
N MET A 72 -9.49 17.81 9.18
CA MET A 72 -10.38 17.63 10.32
C MET A 72 -11.69 18.38 10.18
N THR A 73 -11.65 19.60 9.66
CA THR A 73 -12.84 20.42 9.38
C THR A 73 -13.78 19.74 8.39
N HIS A 74 -13.21 19.18 7.31
CA HIS A 74 -14.01 18.47 6.30
C HIS A 74 -14.70 17.24 6.90
N ALA A 75 -13.95 16.41 7.61
CA ALA A 75 -14.49 15.22 8.29
C ALA A 75 -15.61 15.57 9.29
N LEU A 76 -15.40 16.61 10.11
CA LEU A 76 -16.41 17.06 11.08
C LEU A 76 -17.65 17.63 10.42
N LYS A 77 -17.51 18.33 9.30
CA LYS A 77 -18.68 18.85 8.53
C LYS A 77 -19.57 17.74 8.04
N GLU A 78 -18.99 16.71 7.44
CA GLU A 78 -19.76 15.55 6.95
C GLU A 78 -20.41 14.76 8.09
N LEU A 79 -19.70 14.63 9.23
CA LEU A 79 -20.21 13.91 10.40
C LEU A 79 -21.38 14.63 11.08
N ILE A 80 -21.34 15.97 11.16
CA ILE A 80 -22.31 16.76 11.96
C ILE A 80 -23.48 17.23 11.08
N GLY A 81 -23.26 17.58 9.80
CA GLY A 81 -24.31 17.92 8.84
C GLY A 81 -25.11 19.18 9.18
N ARG A 82 -24.56 20.16 9.93
CA ARG A 82 -25.30 21.37 10.35
C ARG A 82 -25.53 22.33 9.20
N ALA A 83 -26.79 22.75 8.97
CA ALA A 83 -27.14 23.79 8.01
C ALA A 83 -26.59 25.17 8.44
N ARG A 84 -26.24 26.02 7.47
CA ARG A 84 -25.78 27.41 7.71
C ARG A 84 -26.91 28.34 8.15
N PRO A 85 -26.60 29.40 8.92
CA PRO A 85 -27.62 30.39 9.29
C PRO A 85 -28.38 30.96 8.09
N CYS A 86 -27.64 31.27 7.02
CA CYS A 86 -28.20 31.81 5.76
C CYS A 86 -29.16 30.84 5.02
N ASN A 87 -29.08 29.52 5.33
CA ASN A 87 -29.99 28.53 4.75
C ASN A 87 -31.08 28.06 5.72
N ALA A 88 -30.90 28.30 7.03
CA ALA A 88 -31.77 27.76 8.09
C ALA A 88 -32.63 28.83 8.80
N LEU A 89 -32.19 30.08 8.79
CA LEU A 89 -32.87 31.17 9.50
C LEU A 89 -33.47 32.20 8.53
N GLN A 90 -34.60 32.81 8.92
CA GLN A 90 -35.19 33.94 8.20
C GLN A 90 -34.56 35.26 8.68
N ASN A 91 -34.61 36.29 7.82
CA ASN A 91 -34.13 37.65 8.11
C ASN A 91 -32.64 37.76 8.50
N VAL A 92 -31.77 36.88 7.92
CA VAL A 92 -30.32 36.99 8.05
C VAL A 92 -29.80 38.13 7.18
N HIS A 93 -28.99 39.02 7.77
CA HIS A 93 -28.30 40.06 7.01
C HIS A 93 -27.05 39.47 6.33
N LEU A 94 -27.18 39.20 5.04
CA LEU A 94 -26.15 38.50 4.27
C LEU A 94 -25.32 39.50 3.46
N LEU A 95 -24.03 39.64 3.82
CA LEU A 95 -23.07 40.55 3.15
C LEU A 95 -22.19 39.83 2.11
N VAL A 96 -22.25 38.50 2.05
CA VAL A 96 -21.46 37.66 1.14
C VAL A 96 -22.29 36.45 0.68
N GLY A 97 -21.86 35.78 -0.39
CA GLY A 97 -22.58 34.59 -0.88
C GLY A 97 -22.68 33.47 0.14
N CYS A 98 -23.82 32.80 0.22
CA CYS A 98 -24.03 31.61 1.04
C CYS A 98 -23.58 30.34 0.33
N SER A 99 -22.71 29.56 0.95
CA SER A 99 -22.24 28.29 0.41
C SER A 99 -23.19 27.15 0.74
N GLN A 100 -23.27 26.14 -0.13
CA GLN A 100 -24.06 24.91 0.08
C GLN A 100 -23.40 23.90 1.04
N SER A 101 -22.12 24.11 1.44
CA SER A 101 -21.44 23.24 2.38
C SER A 101 -21.93 23.41 3.82
N PHE A 102 -21.81 22.36 4.66
CA PHE A 102 -22.21 22.40 6.07
C PHE A 102 -21.51 23.51 6.89
N SER A 103 -22.16 23.94 7.97
CA SER A 103 -21.79 25.12 8.76
C SER A 103 -20.68 24.81 9.78
N LEU A 104 -20.81 23.75 10.54
CA LEU A 104 -19.95 23.41 11.71
C LEU A 104 -18.87 22.39 11.34
N PRO A 105 -17.60 22.67 11.57
CA PRO A 105 -17.01 23.93 12.06
C PRO A 105 -16.75 24.96 10.95
N SER A 106 -16.47 26.23 11.33
CA SER A 106 -16.12 27.28 10.38
C SER A 106 -14.70 27.13 9.85
N GLY A 107 -14.53 26.75 8.56
CA GLY A 107 -13.23 26.54 7.93
C GLY A 107 -12.34 27.78 7.92
N HIS A 108 -12.89 29.00 7.77
CA HIS A 108 -12.11 30.24 7.82
C HIS A 108 -11.55 30.50 9.22
N ALA A 109 -12.34 30.27 10.27
CA ALA A 109 -11.87 30.37 11.65
C ALA A 109 -10.79 29.32 11.93
N THR A 110 -11.02 28.08 11.50
CA THR A 110 -10.06 26.97 11.62
C THR A 110 -8.72 27.32 11.00
N ASN A 111 -8.72 27.74 9.72
CA ASN A 111 -7.50 28.04 8.99
C ASN A 111 -6.79 29.29 9.50
N ALA A 112 -7.54 30.30 9.95
CA ALA A 112 -6.95 31.51 10.53
C ALA A 112 -6.20 31.21 11.85
N PHE A 113 -6.80 30.42 12.75
CA PHE A 113 -6.13 30.02 13.99
C PHE A 113 -5.01 29.00 13.72
N ALA A 114 -5.20 28.05 12.79
CA ALA A 114 -4.15 27.12 12.38
C ALA A 114 -2.92 27.85 11.83
N PHE A 115 -3.12 28.97 11.17
CA PHE A 115 -2.03 29.83 10.69
C PHE A 115 -1.38 30.64 11.80
N ALA A 116 -2.14 31.30 12.67
CA ALA A 116 -1.65 32.28 13.65
C ALA A 116 -0.94 31.65 14.85
N VAL A 117 -1.40 30.47 15.31
CA VAL A 117 -0.90 29.83 16.55
C VAL A 117 0.59 29.43 16.47
N PRO A 118 1.13 28.90 15.36
CA PRO A 118 2.57 28.66 15.25
C PRO A 118 3.41 29.92 15.46
N PHE A 119 2.99 31.08 14.95
CA PHE A 119 3.67 32.37 15.22
C PHE A 119 3.61 32.69 16.70
N LEU A 120 2.44 32.53 17.35
CA LEU A 120 2.29 32.80 18.77
C LEU A 120 3.25 31.99 19.65
N ILE A 121 3.46 30.71 19.30
CA ILE A 121 4.26 29.76 20.09
C ILE A 121 5.76 29.86 19.79
N MET A 122 6.15 30.11 18.53
CA MET A 122 7.51 29.90 18.05
C MET A 122 8.32 31.18 17.89
N THR A 123 7.69 32.39 17.89
CA THR A 123 8.43 33.64 17.83
C THR A 123 8.25 34.50 19.08
N ARG A 124 9.28 35.30 19.40
CA ARG A 124 9.23 36.34 20.45
C ARG A 124 8.85 37.72 19.87
N ASP A 125 8.75 37.85 18.55
CA ASP A 125 8.39 39.09 17.91
C ASP A 125 6.95 39.50 18.23
N ARG A 126 6.71 40.80 18.41
CA ARG A 126 5.37 41.34 18.73
C ARG A 126 4.37 41.19 17.58
N LEU A 127 4.81 40.96 16.36
CA LEU A 127 3.94 40.66 15.21
C LEU A 127 3.09 39.42 15.42
N LYS A 128 3.46 38.51 16.31
CA LYS A 128 2.63 37.36 16.68
C LYS A 128 1.23 37.73 17.17
N TYR A 129 1.13 38.83 17.92
CA TYR A 129 -0.17 39.31 18.41
C TYR A 129 -1.04 39.88 17.29
N LEU A 130 -0.41 40.49 16.29
CA LEU A 130 -1.11 40.95 15.09
C LEU A 130 -1.75 39.79 14.33
N PHE A 131 -0.99 38.69 14.08
CA PHE A 131 -1.57 37.51 13.41
C PHE A 131 -2.71 36.87 14.21
N LEU A 132 -2.61 36.83 15.54
CA LEU A 132 -3.68 36.38 16.41
C LEU A 132 -4.90 37.32 16.33
N THR A 133 -4.69 38.62 16.35
CA THR A 133 -5.76 39.62 16.22
C THR A 133 -6.48 39.46 14.88
N ILE A 134 -5.73 39.30 13.78
CA ILE A 134 -6.31 39.05 12.46
C ILE A 134 -7.15 37.77 12.48
N ALA A 135 -6.69 36.68 13.09
CA ALA A 135 -7.44 35.43 13.19
C ALA A 135 -8.78 35.61 13.94
N VAL A 136 -8.78 36.42 15.01
CA VAL A 136 -10.02 36.77 15.75
C VAL A 136 -10.96 37.58 14.84
N PHE A 137 -10.48 38.61 14.15
CA PHE A 137 -11.32 39.40 13.25
C PHE A 137 -11.86 38.59 12.06
N VAL A 138 -11.05 37.71 11.46
CA VAL A 138 -11.53 36.75 10.44
C VAL A 138 -12.65 35.88 11.00
N SER A 139 -12.50 35.39 12.20
CA SER A 139 -13.49 34.52 12.87
C SER A 139 -14.79 35.26 13.15
N LEU A 140 -14.73 36.45 13.74
CA LEU A 140 -15.88 37.31 14.00
C LEU A 140 -16.58 37.75 12.67
N SER A 141 -15.81 38.02 11.62
CA SER A 141 -16.37 38.39 10.34
C SER A 141 -17.32 37.34 9.78
N ARG A 142 -17.10 36.04 10.06
CA ARG A 142 -17.97 34.97 9.54
C ARG A 142 -19.35 34.95 10.15
N ILE A 143 -19.48 35.41 11.41
CA ILE A 143 -20.76 35.59 12.07
C ILE A 143 -21.42 36.86 11.52
N PHE A 144 -20.64 37.93 11.44
CA PHE A 144 -21.13 39.26 11.03
C PHE A 144 -21.66 39.25 9.60
N VAL A 145 -21.00 38.55 8.64
CA VAL A 145 -21.46 38.44 7.26
C VAL A 145 -22.60 37.42 7.06
N GLY A 146 -23.05 36.73 8.11
CA GLY A 146 -24.26 35.90 8.09
C GLY A 146 -24.11 34.45 7.69
N VAL A 147 -22.89 33.89 7.65
CA VAL A 147 -22.62 32.55 7.08
C VAL A 147 -22.30 31.47 8.08
N HIS A 148 -22.01 31.82 9.36
CA HIS A 148 -21.73 30.88 10.44
C HIS A 148 -22.31 31.33 11.77
N TYR A 149 -22.68 30.34 12.61
CA TYR A 149 -23.07 30.59 13.99
C TYR A 149 -21.84 30.87 14.86
N PRO A 150 -21.99 31.52 16.03
CA PRO A 150 -20.90 31.68 17.01
C PRO A 150 -20.21 30.36 17.41
N THR A 151 -20.98 29.31 17.66
CA THR A 151 -20.42 27.99 18.00
C THR A 151 -19.61 27.37 16.86
N ASP A 152 -19.99 27.59 15.59
CA ASP A 152 -19.21 27.10 14.44
C ASP A 152 -17.81 27.72 14.42
N VAL A 153 -17.73 29.00 14.78
CA VAL A 153 -16.49 29.77 14.85
C VAL A 153 -15.63 29.34 16.03
N ILE A 154 -16.22 29.14 17.21
CA ILE A 154 -15.51 28.67 18.40
C ILE A 154 -14.92 27.27 18.16
N VAL A 155 -15.74 26.34 17.65
CA VAL A 155 -15.27 24.98 17.35
C VAL A 155 -14.19 25.03 16.25
N GLY A 156 -14.36 25.86 15.23
CA GLY A 156 -13.36 26.06 14.20
C GLY A 156 -12.04 26.58 14.75
N ALA A 157 -12.07 27.62 15.58
CA ALA A 157 -10.88 28.15 16.25
C ALA A 157 -10.18 27.08 17.13
N THR A 158 -10.97 26.30 17.87
CA THR A 158 -10.47 25.21 18.71
C THR A 158 -9.75 24.14 17.86
N VAL A 159 -10.36 23.69 16.77
CA VAL A 159 -9.73 22.74 15.83
C VAL A 159 -8.42 23.30 15.27
N GLY A 160 -8.40 24.60 14.86
CA GLY A 160 -7.19 25.26 14.37
C GLY A 160 -6.08 25.32 15.42
N VAL A 161 -6.40 25.67 16.68
CA VAL A 161 -5.45 25.69 17.79
C VAL A 161 -4.87 24.31 18.07
N PHE A 162 -5.73 23.27 18.24
CA PHE A 162 -5.25 21.91 18.51
C PHE A 162 -4.40 21.34 17.38
N SER A 163 -4.81 21.54 16.13
CA SER A 163 -4.02 21.13 14.98
C SER A 163 -2.64 21.78 14.96
N SER A 164 -2.56 23.07 15.25
CA SER A 164 -1.28 23.80 15.35
C SER A 164 -0.43 23.31 16.50
N MET A 165 -1.02 23.11 17.68
CA MET A 165 -0.28 22.60 18.85
C MET A 165 0.28 21.21 18.56
N ALA A 166 -0.48 20.34 17.91
CA ALA A 166 -0.04 19.01 17.50
C ALA A 166 1.17 19.08 16.54
N VAL A 167 1.09 19.94 15.49
CA VAL A 167 2.19 20.09 14.52
C VAL A 167 3.43 20.74 15.16
N VAL A 168 3.27 21.77 16.00
CA VAL A 168 4.39 22.41 16.71
C VAL A 168 5.06 21.44 17.70
N TYR A 169 4.26 20.65 18.44
CA TYR A 169 4.78 19.63 19.34
C TYR A 169 5.55 18.56 18.58
N PHE A 170 4.99 18.07 17.47
CA PHE A 170 5.65 17.11 16.59
C PHE A 170 6.97 17.67 16.02
N TYR A 171 6.97 18.93 15.56
CA TYR A 171 8.19 19.58 15.07
C TYR A 171 9.27 19.64 16.17
N ARG A 172 8.94 20.10 17.38
CA ARG A 172 9.90 20.19 18.51
C ARG A 172 10.43 18.82 18.91
N TRP A 173 9.55 17.81 18.93
CA TRP A 173 9.93 16.43 19.17
C TRP A 173 10.88 15.93 18.09
N ALA A 174 10.56 16.16 16.81
CA ALA A 174 11.37 15.77 15.68
C ALA A 174 12.73 16.49 15.66
N GLU A 175 12.76 17.79 15.95
CA GLU A 175 13.98 18.60 16.06
C GLU A 175 14.92 18.05 17.15
N LYS A 176 14.39 17.80 18.34
CA LYS A 176 15.13 17.17 19.44
C LYS A 176 15.67 15.79 19.03
N ARG A 177 14.82 14.95 18.45
CA ARG A 177 15.19 13.63 17.98
C ARG A 177 16.20 13.68 16.83
N PHE A 178 16.10 14.67 15.93
CA PHE A 178 17.05 14.86 14.86
C PHE A 178 18.45 15.19 15.39
N CYS A 179 18.55 16.00 16.45
CA CYS A 179 19.84 16.28 17.09
C CYS A 179 20.45 15.04 17.77
N GLU A 180 19.61 14.21 18.43
CA GLU A 180 20.06 13.01 19.14
C GLU A 180 20.34 11.82 18.19
N LYS A 181 19.44 11.58 17.21
CA LYS A 181 19.44 10.43 16.30
C LYS A 181 19.02 10.85 14.89
N PRO A 182 19.88 11.53 14.14
CA PRO A 182 19.51 12.13 12.85
C PRO A 182 19.05 11.09 11.82
N TYR A 183 19.76 9.98 11.71
CA TYR A 183 19.42 8.94 10.72
C TYR A 183 18.08 8.28 11.00
N THR A 184 17.80 7.97 12.27
CA THR A 184 16.51 7.39 12.68
C THR A 184 15.36 8.37 12.40
N THR A 185 15.54 9.64 12.73
CA THR A 185 14.51 10.67 12.55
C THR A 185 14.19 10.88 11.06
N VAL A 186 15.21 10.96 10.21
CA VAL A 186 15.04 11.06 8.74
C VAL A 186 14.31 9.82 8.20
N MET A 187 14.70 8.63 8.64
CA MET A 187 14.05 7.38 8.20
C MET A 187 12.57 7.36 8.56
N TYR A 188 12.19 7.63 9.83
CA TYR A 188 10.79 7.63 10.22
C TYR A 188 9.98 8.74 9.55
N GLY A 189 10.57 9.94 9.39
CA GLY A 189 9.95 11.04 8.62
C GLY A 189 9.68 10.65 7.17
N PHE A 190 10.65 10.01 6.50
CA PHE A 190 10.47 9.51 5.15
C PHE A 190 9.40 8.41 5.07
N LEU A 191 9.41 7.43 5.98
CA LEU A 191 8.39 6.38 6.02
C LEU A 191 7.00 6.95 6.24
N MET A 192 6.84 7.97 7.08
CA MET A 192 5.56 8.65 7.31
C MET A 192 5.07 9.33 6.03
N VAL A 193 5.92 10.14 5.38
CA VAL A 193 5.56 10.84 4.13
C VAL A 193 5.21 9.84 3.03
N LEU A 194 6.02 8.77 2.89
CA LEU A 194 5.77 7.72 1.91
C LEU A 194 4.48 6.95 2.20
N SER A 195 4.14 6.72 3.48
CA SER A 195 2.87 6.07 3.87
C SER A 195 1.66 6.92 3.52
N ILE A 196 1.73 8.23 3.76
CA ILE A 196 0.68 9.17 3.35
C ILE A 196 0.53 9.16 1.82
N PHE A 197 1.65 9.21 1.09
CA PHE A 197 1.62 9.09 -0.37
C PHE A 197 0.99 7.78 -0.83
N ARG A 198 1.31 6.63 -0.22
CA ARG A 198 0.74 5.33 -0.58
C ARG A 198 -0.75 5.25 -0.31
N VAL A 199 -1.20 5.73 0.85
CA VAL A 199 -2.64 5.81 1.15
C VAL A 199 -3.35 6.66 0.10
N TYR A 200 -2.82 7.85 -0.21
CA TYR A 200 -3.34 8.69 -1.28
C TYR A 200 -3.36 7.97 -2.64
N TYR A 201 -2.26 7.28 -2.98
CA TYR A 201 -2.13 6.58 -4.25
C TYR A 201 -3.09 5.37 -4.36
N ILE A 202 -3.33 4.64 -3.28
CA ILE A 202 -4.28 3.53 -3.25
C ILE A 202 -5.72 4.04 -3.43
N LEU A 203 -6.04 5.20 -2.84
CA LEU A 203 -7.39 5.79 -2.92
C LEU A 203 -7.68 6.45 -4.27
N TYR A 204 -6.68 7.14 -4.85
CA TYR A 204 -6.88 8.03 -6.00
C TYR A 204 -5.96 7.72 -7.20
N GLY A 205 -5.13 6.71 -7.09
CA GLY A 205 -4.21 6.31 -8.15
C GLY A 205 -4.91 5.61 -9.33
N PRO A 206 -4.19 5.42 -10.44
CA PRO A 206 -4.78 4.94 -11.70
C PRO A 206 -4.92 3.42 -11.79
N LEU A 207 -4.49 2.67 -10.76
CA LEU A 207 -4.39 1.21 -10.85
C LEU A 207 -5.62 0.52 -10.26
N ASP A 208 -6.32 -0.25 -11.08
CA ASP A 208 -7.27 -1.27 -10.63
C ASP A 208 -6.52 -2.38 -9.86
N LEU A 209 -7.25 -3.31 -9.23
CA LEU A 209 -6.62 -4.49 -8.65
C LEU A 209 -5.87 -5.27 -9.73
N SER A 210 -4.81 -5.96 -9.34
CA SER A 210 -4.24 -7.00 -10.18
C SER A 210 -5.12 -8.25 -10.13
N PRO A 211 -5.12 -9.07 -11.20
CA PRO A 211 -5.86 -10.32 -11.20
C PRO A 211 -5.55 -11.24 -10.01
N ASP A 212 -4.31 -11.22 -9.52
CA ASP A 212 -3.94 -11.97 -8.31
C ASP A 212 -4.56 -11.35 -7.03
N GLU A 213 -4.60 -10.01 -6.91
CA GLU A 213 -5.27 -9.34 -5.78
C GLU A 213 -6.77 -9.64 -5.77
N ALA A 214 -7.44 -9.55 -6.93
CA ALA A 214 -8.84 -9.88 -7.08
C ALA A 214 -9.12 -11.35 -6.75
N HIS A 215 -8.21 -12.25 -7.15
CA HIS A 215 -8.32 -13.68 -6.85
C HIS A 215 -8.12 -13.98 -5.36
N TYR A 216 -7.17 -13.33 -4.68
CA TYR A 216 -7.01 -13.47 -3.23
C TYR A 216 -8.16 -12.82 -2.45
N TRP A 217 -8.79 -11.78 -3.00
CA TRP A 217 -10.01 -11.24 -2.44
C TRP A 217 -11.19 -12.24 -2.58
N GLU A 218 -11.32 -12.95 -3.69
CA GLU A 218 -12.29 -14.04 -3.82
C GLU A 218 -12.03 -15.14 -2.76
N TRP A 219 -10.78 -15.50 -2.48
CA TRP A 219 -10.45 -16.43 -1.41
C TRP A 219 -10.87 -15.89 -0.04
N SER A 220 -10.73 -14.59 0.19
CA SER A 220 -11.12 -13.96 1.46
C SER A 220 -12.62 -14.03 1.75
N ARG A 221 -13.45 -14.23 0.73
CA ARG A 221 -14.90 -14.46 0.87
C ARG A 221 -15.25 -15.90 1.25
N ARG A 222 -14.29 -16.82 1.11
CA ARG A 222 -14.45 -18.26 1.34
C ARG A 222 -13.22 -18.77 2.09
N LEU A 223 -13.14 -18.39 3.39
CA LEU A 223 -11.98 -18.72 4.21
C LEU A 223 -11.85 -20.24 4.40
N ASP A 224 -10.62 -20.74 4.17
CA ASP A 224 -10.28 -22.14 4.29
C ASP A 224 -8.84 -22.29 4.86
N LEU A 225 -8.45 -23.50 5.26
CA LEU A 225 -7.14 -23.81 5.84
C LEU A 225 -6.00 -23.74 4.83
N SER A 226 -6.31 -23.87 3.54
CA SER A 226 -5.36 -23.67 2.41
C SER A 226 -6.14 -23.44 1.11
N TYR A 227 -5.42 -23.18 0.04
CA TYR A 227 -5.96 -22.99 -1.30
C TYR A 227 -5.11 -23.76 -2.33
N TYR A 228 -5.65 -23.88 -3.57
CA TYR A 228 -5.01 -24.63 -4.65
C TYR A 228 -3.51 -24.40 -4.78
N SER A 229 -3.05 -23.15 -4.70
CA SER A 229 -1.65 -22.79 -5.04
C SER A 229 -0.85 -22.17 -3.91
N LYS A 230 -1.48 -21.73 -2.80
CA LYS A 230 -0.85 -20.95 -1.71
C LYS A 230 -1.50 -21.25 -0.37
N GLY A 231 -0.79 -20.89 0.70
CA GLY A 231 -1.35 -20.93 2.05
C GLY A 231 -2.39 -19.82 2.31
N PRO A 232 -3.09 -19.90 3.46
CA PRO A 232 -4.30 -19.12 3.72
C PRO A 232 -4.07 -17.68 4.20
N VAL A 233 -2.85 -17.31 4.61
CA VAL A 233 -2.58 -16.02 5.30
C VAL A 233 -3.02 -14.82 4.46
N ILE A 234 -2.82 -14.84 3.15
CA ILE A 234 -3.22 -13.71 2.29
C ILE A 234 -4.74 -13.50 2.32
N ALA A 235 -5.53 -14.58 2.27
CA ALA A 235 -6.98 -14.51 2.33
C ALA A 235 -7.47 -13.99 3.70
N TYR A 236 -6.87 -14.45 4.79
CA TYR A 236 -7.22 -13.98 6.15
C TYR A 236 -6.89 -12.50 6.36
N LEU A 237 -5.75 -12.05 5.84
CA LEU A 237 -5.34 -10.63 5.92
C LEU A 237 -6.28 -9.73 5.10
N ILE A 238 -6.68 -10.16 3.90
CA ILE A 238 -7.65 -9.42 3.07
C ILE A 238 -9.02 -9.41 3.75
N ALA A 239 -9.50 -10.55 4.26
CA ALA A 239 -10.77 -10.61 4.98
C ALA A 239 -10.78 -9.65 6.19
N PHE A 240 -9.71 -9.64 6.99
CA PHE A 240 -9.55 -8.70 8.09
C PHE A 240 -9.58 -7.24 7.62
N SER A 241 -8.82 -6.90 6.59
CA SER A 241 -8.73 -5.52 6.09
C SER A 241 -10.05 -5.04 5.46
N THR A 242 -10.70 -5.90 4.67
CA THR A 242 -11.99 -5.57 4.04
C THR A 242 -13.16 -5.53 5.02
N SER A 243 -13.10 -6.26 6.14
CA SER A 243 -14.08 -6.12 7.23
C SER A 243 -14.02 -4.74 7.91
N LEU A 244 -12.86 -4.08 7.91
CA LEU A 244 -12.68 -2.75 8.50
C LEU A 244 -12.96 -1.62 7.50
N PHE A 245 -12.56 -1.79 6.24
CA PHE A 245 -12.56 -0.72 5.23
C PHE A 245 -13.51 -0.97 4.06
N GLY A 246 -14.24 -2.08 4.08
CA GLY A 246 -15.16 -2.48 3.02
C GLY A 246 -14.49 -3.18 1.83
N ASN A 247 -15.33 -3.82 0.99
CA ASN A 247 -14.91 -4.51 -0.23
C ASN A 247 -14.60 -3.49 -1.34
N ASN A 248 -13.45 -2.85 -1.27
CA ASN A 248 -12.96 -1.86 -2.21
C ASN A 248 -11.44 -1.95 -2.35
N VAL A 249 -10.87 -1.24 -3.31
CA VAL A 249 -9.42 -1.26 -3.58
C VAL A 249 -8.59 -0.90 -2.33
N PHE A 250 -9.05 0.05 -1.53
CA PHE A 250 -8.36 0.44 -0.30
C PHE A 250 -8.41 -0.69 0.75
N GLY A 251 -9.57 -1.30 0.96
CA GLY A 251 -9.72 -2.44 1.86
C GLY A 251 -8.82 -3.61 1.51
N VAL A 252 -8.61 -3.88 0.21
CA VAL A 252 -7.69 -4.94 -0.23
C VAL A 252 -6.23 -4.53 -0.02
N ARG A 253 -5.83 -3.29 -0.35
CA ARG A 253 -4.42 -2.85 -0.44
C ARG A 253 -3.84 -2.20 0.82
N PHE A 254 -4.66 -1.78 1.79
CA PHE A 254 -4.18 -1.05 2.98
C PHE A 254 -3.01 -1.75 3.67
N LEU A 255 -3.09 -3.06 3.82
CA LEU A 255 -2.05 -3.84 4.50
C LEU A 255 -0.72 -3.89 3.71
N ALA A 256 -0.69 -3.62 2.40
CA ALA A 256 0.57 -3.50 1.66
C ALA A 256 1.44 -2.38 2.24
N ALA A 257 0.85 -1.19 2.47
CA ALA A 257 1.55 -0.07 3.06
C ALA A 257 2.02 -0.39 4.49
N VAL A 258 1.20 -1.07 5.30
CA VAL A 258 1.55 -1.48 6.67
C VAL A 258 2.74 -2.44 6.68
N PHE A 259 2.68 -3.53 5.91
CA PHE A 259 3.77 -4.52 5.84
C PHE A 259 5.06 -3.93 5.28
N SER A 260 4.98 -2.99 4.34
CA SER A 260 6.15 -2.30 3.81
C SER A 260 6.85 -1.44 4.88
N VAL A 261 6.09 -0.72 5.71
CA VAL A 261 6.64 0.05 6.85
C VAL A 261 7.26 -0.88 7.89
N LEU A 262 6.56 -1.95 8.27
CA LEU A 262 7.06 -2.93 9.25
C LEU A 262 8.33 -3.60 8.76
N SER A 263 8.41 -3.97 7.48
CA SER A 263 9.62 -4.51 6.85
C SER A 263 10.81 -3.57 6.99
N SER A 264 10.60 -2.27 6.71
CA SER A 264 11.64 -1.26 6.87
C SER A 264 12.09 -1.09 8.31
N ILE A 265 11.15 -1.11 9.28
CA ILE A 265 11.47 -1.00 10.70
C ILE A 265 12.33 -2.17 11.18
N PHE A 266 12.00 -3.41 10.79
CA PHE A 266 12.78 -4.57 11.18
C PHE A 266 14.11 -4.65 10.44
N LEU A 267 14.18 -4.23 9.18
CA LEU A 267 15.45 -4.11 8.45
C LEU A 267 16.36 -3.05 9.07
N TYR A 268 15.80 -1.90 9.48
CA TYR A 268 16.50 -0.90 10.26
C TYR A 268 17.05 -1.47 11.57
N LYS A 269 16.21 -2.17 12.36
CA LYS A 269 16.63 -2.78 13.61
C LYS A 269 17.76 -3.77 13.40
N LEU A 270 17.65 -4.64 12.40
CA LEU A 270 18.69 -5.61 12.08
C LEU A 270 20.02 -4.94 11.70
N GLY A 271 19.99 -3.97 10.75
CA GLY A 271 21.19 -3.27 10.31
C GLY A 271 21.84 -2.43 11.43
N LYS A 272 21.02 -1.83 12.31
CA LYS A 272 21.49 -1.10 13.48
C LYS A 272 22.15 -2.00 14.51
N GLU A 273 21.58 -3.17 14.81
CA GLU A 273 22.14 -4.15 15.76
C GLU A 273 23.42 -4.77 15.24
N MET A 274 23.46 -5.08 13.95
CA MET A 274 24.64 -5.66 13.33
C MET A 274 25.82 -4.67 13.23
N TYR A 275 25.53 -3.40 12.97
CA TYR A 275 26.56 -2.37 12.71
C TYR A 275 26.28 -1.08 13.46
N HIS A 276 25.53 -0.14 12.84
CA HIS A 276 25.24 1.18 13.35
C HIS A 276 23.90 1.71 12.88
N GLU A 277 23.41 2.77 13.54
CA GLU A 277 22.14 3.43 13.22
C GLU A 277 22.07 3.89 11.75
N ASN A 278 23.14 4.47 11.20
CA ASN A 278 23.18 4.93 9.81
C ASN A 278 23.06 3.74 8.82
N VAL A 279 23.65 2.60 9.09
CA VAL A 279 23.54 1.40 8.25
C VAL A 279 22.11 0.91 8.23
N GLY A 280 21.48 0.77 9.40
CA GLY A 280 20.09 0.37 9.49
C GLY A 280 19.14 1.34 8.78
N ALA A 281 19.28 2.65 9.04
CA ALA A 281 18.44 3.67 8.43
C ALA A 281 18.58 3.71 6.91
N THR A 282 19.80 3.65 6.39
CA THR A 282 20.03 3.65 4.94
C THR A 282 19.48 2.38 4.28
N SER A 283 19.64 1.22 4.91
CA SER A 283 19.07 -0.04 4.39
C SER A 283 17.56 0.02 4.29
N ALA A 284 16.89 0.57 5.31
CA ALA A 284 15.45 0.77 5.32
C ALA A 284 14.97 1.78 4.26
N LEU A 285 15.72 2.87 4.04
CA LEU A 285 15.42 3.85 3.00
C LEU A 285 15.60 3.26 1.60
N LEU A 286 16.70 2.56 1.35
CA LEU A 286 16.97 1.90 0.06
C LEU A 286 15.92 0.82 -0.24
N PHE A 287 15.50 0.06 0.77
CA PHE A 287 14.40 -0.90 0.63
C PHE A 287 13.15 -0.25 0.06
N GLN A 288 12.81 0.95 0.49
CA GLN A 288 11.64 1.68 -0.01
C GLN A 288 11.82 2.29 -1.40
N LEU A 289 13.07 2.58 -1.80
CA LEU A 289 13.39 3.20 -3.08
C LEU A 289 13.54 2.20 -4.23
N ILE A 290 13.87 0.95 -3.93
CA ILE A 290 14.00 -0.10 -4.95
C ILE A 290 12.62 -0.40 -5.56
N PRO A 291 12.48 -0.36 -6.90
CA PRO A 291 11.20 -0.53 -7.59
C PRO A 291 10.42 -1.78 -7.16
N LEU A 292 11.12 -2.90 -6.98
CA LEU A 292 10.56 -4.18 -6.54
C LEU A 292 9.78 -4.04 -5.22
N TYR A 293 10.41 -3.48 -4.18
CA TYR A 293 9.78 -3.34 -2.87
C TYR A 293 8.80 -2.18 -2.81
N SER A 294 9.04 -1.13 -3.60
CA SER A 294 8.12 0.00 -3.72
C SER A 294 6.76 -0.44 -4.28
N ALA A 295 6.75 -1.34 -5.27
CA ALA A 295 5.53 -1.91 -5.85
C ALA A 295 4.73 -2.70 -4.80
N PHE A 296 5.38 -3.56 -3.99
CA PHE A 296 4.72 -4.32 -2.92
C PHE A 296 4.31 -3.48 -1.70
N GLY A 297 4.65 -2.20 -1.68
CA GLY A 297 4.10 -1.24 -0.72
C GLY A 297 2.74 -0.66 -1.15
N VAL A 298 2.26 -0.98 -2.36
CA VAL A 298 0.98 -0.52 -2.92
C VAL A 298 0.11 -1.69 -3.37
N ILE A 299 0.69 -2.71 -4.01
CA ILE A 299 0.01 -3.92 -4.48
C ILE A 299 0.05 -4.96 -3.36
N PHE A 300 -1.11 -5.51 -2.98
CA PHE A 300 -1.20 -6.46 -1.88
C PHE A 300 -1.36 -7.90 -2.38
N THR A 301 -0.23 -8.55 -2.61
CA THR A 301 -0.15 -9.98 -2.91
C THR A 301 0.55 -10.74 -1.78
N ILE A 302 0.72 -12.03 -1.94
CA ILE A 302 1.49 -12.88 -1.00
C ILE A 302 2.90 -12.34 -0.72
N ASP A 303 3.46 -11.54 -1.63
CA ASP A 303 4.84 -11.05 -1.53
C ASP A 303 5.01 -9.98 -0.44
N SER A 304 4.00 -9.13 -0.22
CA SER A 304 4.05 -8.08 0.80
C SER A 304 4.19 -8.66 2.23
N PRO A 305 3.33 -9.57 2.71
CA PRO A 305 3.51 -10.21 4.01
C PRO A 305 4.69 -11.19 4.04
N PHE A 306 5.03 -11.85 2.92
CA PHE A 306 6.17 -12.75 2.84
C PHE A 306 7.50 -12.05 3.11
N ILE A 307 7.76 -10.91 2.46
CA ILE A 307 8.97 -10.09 2.71
C ILE A 307 9.04 -9.68 4.18
N PHE A 308 7.92 -9.27 4.77
CA PHE A 308 7.88 -8.90 6.17
C PHE A 308 8.28 -10.08 7.08
N PHE A 309 7.67 -11.25 6.91
CA PHE A 309 8.01 -12.42 7.71
C PHE A 309 9.46 -12.87 7.50
N TRP A 310 9.98 -12.74 6.29
CA TRP A 310 11.41 -13.02 6.02
C TRP A 310 12.31 -12.07 6.81
N ILE A 311 12.11 -10.77 6.74
CA ILE A 311 12.92 -9.76 7.44
C ILE A 311 12.76 -9.88 8.95
N LEU A 312 11.54 -10.10 9.44
CA LEU A 312 11.28 -10.36 10.85
C LEU A 312 12.05 -11.60 11.34
N SER A 313 12.02 -12.69 10.56
CA SER A 313 12.76 -13.92 10.87
C SER A 313 14.27 -13.71 10.87
N LEU A 314 14.82 -12.89 9.96
CA LEU A 314 16.23 -12.48 9.97
C LEU A 314 16.59 -11.77 11.28
N TYR A 315 15.76 -10.81 11.71
CA TYR A 315 15.97 -10.07 12.95
C TYR A 315 15.90 -10.99 14.19
N LEU A 316 14.86 -11.82 14.25
CA LEU A 316 14.67 -12.74 15.37
C LEU A 316 15.78 -13.78 15.45
N PHE A 317 16.21 -14.33 14.30
CA PHE A 317 17.32 -15.30 14.25
C PHE A 317 18.65 -14.65 14.66
N TRP A 318 18.92 -13.40 14.20
CA TRP A 318 20.10 -12.67 14.64
C TRP A 318 20.11 -12.51 16.16
N LYS A 319 18.98 -12.07 16.75
CA LYS A 319 18.85 -11.93 18.22
C LYS A 319 18.97 -13.25 18.97
N ALA A 320 18.41 -14.31 18.43
CA ALA A 320 18.47 -15.66 19.02
C ALA A 320 19.89 -16.25 18.99
N ALA A 321 20.65 -15.99 17.91
CA ALA A 321 21.98 -16.54 17.70
C ALA A 321 23.11 -15.71 18.31
N ASP A 322 22.91 -14.43 18.60
CA ASP A 322 23.98 -13.50 19.01
C ASP A 322 24.50 -13.71 20.44
N GLY A 323 23.87 -14.58 21.23
CA GLY A 323 24.40 -15.01 22.55
C GLY A 323 24.46 -13.93 23.64
N GLY A 324 24.16 -12.68 23.31
CA GLY A 324 24.08 -11.57 24.29
C GLY A 324 22.81 -11.59 25.14
N ALA A 325 21.83 -12.40 24.78
CA ALA A 325 20.61 -12.62 25.57
C ALA A 325 20.87 -13.76 26.55
N SER A 326 20.79 -13.48 27.85
CA SER A 326 20.82 -14.51 28.89
C SER A 326 19.69 -15.52 28.69
N GLY A 327 19.94 -16.80 28.91
CA GLY A 327 19.10 -17.99 28.70
C GLY A 327 17.61 -17.83 28.39
N HIS A 328 16.85 -17.10 29.23
CA HIS A 328 15.41 -16.91 29.02
C HIS A 328 15.07 -16.03 27.81
N GLN A 329 15.80 -14.93 27.60
CA GLN A 329 15.54 -14.02 26.47
C GLN A 329 15.86 -14.67 25.12
N SER A 330 16.91 -15.52 25.04
CA SER A 330 17.23 -16.28 23.84
C SER A 330 16.09 -17.22 23.45
N SER A 331 15.50 -17.93 24.42
CA SER A 331 14.39 -18.88 24.19
C SER A 331 13.15 -18.18 23.60
N VAL A 332 12.86 -16.96 24.03
CA VAL A 332 11.74 -16.15 23.51
C VAL A 332 11.98 -15.80 22.03
N TYR A 333 13.20 -15.46 21.63
CA TYR A 333 13.50 -15.16 20.23
C TYR A 333 13.37 -16.42 19.34
N TRP A 334 13.78 -17.62 19.82
CA TRP A 334 13.58 -18.86 19.10
C TRP A 334 12.10 -19.22 18.92
N LEU A 335 11.28 -19.00 19.94
CA LEU A 335 9.83 -19.18 19.86
C LEU A 335 9.20 -18.28 18.77
N PHE A 336 9.46 -16.97 18.85
CA PHE A 336 8.93 -16.04 17.85
C PHE A 336 9.49 -16.25 16.45
N LEU A 337 10.73 -16.75 16.33
CA LEU A 337 11.30 -17.16 15.05
C LEU A 337 10.48 -18.29 14.44
N GLY A 338 10.18 -19.35 15.21
CA GLY A 338 9.35 -20.46 14.75
C GLY A 338 7.97 -20.00 14.28
N ILE A 339 7.32 -19.10 15.05
CA ILE A 339 6.02 -18.50 14.67
C ILE A 339 6.16 -17.69 13.38
N SER A 340 7.17 -16.83 13.27
CA SER A 340 7.37 -15.95 12.10
C SER A 340 7.64 -16.76 10.84
N VAL A 341 8.50 -17.81 10.91
CA VAL A 341 8.76 -18.69 9.77
C VAL A 341 7.51 -19.49 9.42
N GLY A 342 6.75 -19.98 10.41
CA GLY A 342 5.50 -20.69 10.19
C GLY A 342 4.44 -19.84 9.47
N LEU A 343 4.24 -18.61 9.89
CA LEU A 343 3.37 -17.64 9.21
C LEU A 343 3.89 -17.29 7.80
N GLY A 344 5.20 -17.21 7.63
CA GLY A 344 5.84 -17.04 6.34
C GLY A 344 5.58 -18.23 5.40
N LEU A 345 5.63 -19.48 5.89
CA LEU A 345 5.30 -20.69 5.15
C LEU A 345 3.81 -20.72 4.75
N LEU A 346 2.92 -20.32 5.65
CA LEU A 346 1.48 -20.15 5.36
C LEU A 346 1.20 -19.01 4.35
N THR A 347 2.17 -18.14 4.11
CA THR A 347 2.07 -17.07 3.10
C THR A 347 2.64 -17.52 1.76
N LYS A 348 3.87 -18.02 1.75
CA LYS A 348 4.59 -18.45 0.53
C LYS A 348 5.58 -19.56 0.86
N TYR A 349 5.47 -20.69 0.17
CA TYR A 349 6.27 -21.90 0.49
C TYR A 349 7.76 -21.72 0.29
N THR A 350 8.19 -20.74 -0.50
CA THR A 350 9.61 -20.39 -0.61
C THR A 350 10.23 -19.88 0.69
N MET A 351 9.43 -19.62 1.74
CA MET A 351 9.94 -19.39 3.09
C MET A 351 10.79 -20.57 3.61
N ALA A 352 10.62 -21.78 3.09
CA ALA A 352 11.45 -22.94 3.42
C ALA A 352 12.94 -22.71 3.15
N PHE A 353 13.31 -21.84 2.18
CA PHE A 353 14.69 -21.42 1.97
C PHE A 353 15.34 -20.78 3.18
N PHE A 354 14.53 -20.21 4.09
CA PHE A 354 15.05 -19.64 5.32
C PHE A 354 15.83 -20.71 6.15
N TYR A 355 15.32 -21.93 6.24
CA TYR A 355 16.00 -23.02 6.95
C TYR A 355 17.26 -23.48 6.23
N LEU A 356 17.27 -23.50 4.90
CA LEU A 356 18.49 -23.77 4.14
C LEU A 356 19.57 -22.72 4.46
N CYS A 357 19.18 -21.43 4.48
CA CYS A 357 20.09 -20.34 4.83
C CYS A 357 20.60 -20.44 6.28
N VAL A 358 19.72 -20.77 7.24
CA VAL A 358 20.09 -21.01 8.65
C VAL A 358 21.08 -22.16 8.74
N PHE A 359 20.79 -23.29 8.09
CA PHE A 359 21.66 -24.44 8.11
C PHE A 359 23.06 -24.13 7.54
N LEU A 360 23.12 -23.49 6.39
CA LEU A 360 24.39 -23.08 5.76
C LEU A 360 25.15 -22.08 6.64
N PHE A 361 24.47 -21.09 7.20
CA PHE A 361 25.09 -20.15 8.12
C PHE A 361 25.67 -20.85 9.36
N LEU A 362 24.91 -21.71 10.02
CA LEU A 362 25.39 -22.43 11.21
C LEU A 362 26.51 -23.44 10.88
N MET A 363 26.47 -24.06 9.70
CA MET A 363 27.48 -25.00 9.27
C MET A 363 28.82 -24.33 8.98
N PHE A 364 28.82 -23.17 8.35
CA PHE A 364 30.03 -22.47 7.92
C PHE A 364 30.53 -21.40 8.90
N SER A 365 29.72 -20.99 9.88
CA SER A 365 30.16 -20.06 10.93
C SER A 365 30.84 -20.81 12.07
N SER A 366 32.16 -20.53 12.27
CA SER A 366 32.94 -21.13 13.34
C SER A 366 32.34 -20.88 14.72
N ASP A 367 31.85 -19.67 14.95
CA ASP A 367 31.39 -19.19 16.26
C ASP A 367 29.97 -19.66 16.60
N LYS A 368 29.15 -19.96 15.57
CA LYS A 368 27.71 -20.28 15.74
C LYS A 368 27.38 -21.75 15.49
N ARG A 369 28.33 -22.53 14.98
CA ARG A 369 28.16 -23.97 14.71
C ARG A 369 27.70 -24.76 15.94
N ALA A 370 28.08 -24.35 17.14
CA ALA A 370 27.68 -25.00 18.39
C ALA A 370 26.17 -25.00 18.60
N LEU A 371 25.43 -24.03 18.00
CA LEU A 371 23.97 -23.97 18.05
C LEU A 371 23.29 -25.18 17.39
N LEU A 372 23.93 -25.83 16.41
CA LEU A 372 23.46 -27.09 15.84
C LEU A 372 23.35 -28.24 16.84
N LYS A 373 24.08 -28.16 17.96
CA LYS A 373 24.03 -29.17 19.03
C LYS A 373 23.02 -28.82 20.14
N THR A 374 22.33 -27.67 20.04
CA THR A 374 21.32 -27.24 21.00
C THR A 374 19.91 -27.55 20.49
N VAL A 375 18.93 -27.61 21.38
CA VAL A 375 17.53 -27.92 21.07
C VAL A 375 16.81 -26.75 20.39
N SER A 376 17.26 -25.52 20.63
CA SER A 376 16.54 -24.32 20.26
C SER A 376 16.24 -24.14 18.76
N PRO A 377 17.19 -24.35 17.82
CA PRO A 377 16.91 -24.29 16.39
C PRO A 377 15.88 -25.32 15.93
N TYR A 378 15.93 -26.52 16.50
CA TYR A 378 15.01 -27.61 16.18
C TYR A 378 13.60 -27.34 16.74
N LEU A 379 13.52 -26.74 17.94
CA LEU A 379 12.23 -26.31 18.50
C LEU A 379 11.58 -25.24 17.63
N ALA A 380 12.34 -24.26 17.14
CA ALA A 380 11.82 -23.26 16.20
C ALA A 380 11.31 -23.91 14.90
N LEU A 381 12.02 -24.92 14.39
CA LEU A 381 11.57 -25.71 13.23
C LEU A 381 10.24 -26.42 13.53
N VAL A 382 10.14 -27.13 14.66
CA VAL A 382 8.91 -27.83 15.05
C VAL A 382 7.74 -26.86 15.18
N ILE A 383 7.94 -25.71 15.83
CA ILE A 383 6.91 -24.67 15.97
C ILE A 383 6.44 -24.21 14.58
N SER A 384 7.35 -23.96 13.64
CA SER A 384 6.96 -23.50 12.31
C SER A 384 6.20 -24.59 11.52
N VAL A 385 6.54 -25.86 11.69
CA VAL A 385 5.80 -26.99 11.08
C VAL A 385 4.40 -27.12 11.71
N LEU A 386 4.28 -26.89 13.02
CA LEU A 386 2.98 -26.85 13.69
C LEU A 386 2.09 -25.72 13.14
N PHE A 387 2.67 -24.51 12.91
CA PHE A 387 1.94 -23.44 12.26
C PHE A 387 1.57 -23.76 10.81
N PHE A 388 2.37 -24.55 10.10
CA PHE A 388 2.10 -24.97 8.74
C PHE A 388 1.09 -26.13 8.64
N SER A 389 0.76 -26.79 9.74
CA SER A 389 -0.13 -27.96 9.77
C SER A 389 -1.51 -27.74 9.11
N PRO A 390 -2.16 -26.56 9.12
CA PRO A 390 -3.43 -26.34 8.41
C PRO A 390 -3.33 -26.66 6.91
N VAL A 391 -2.20 -26.30 6.26
CA VAL A 391 -1.97 -26.62 4.85
C VAL A 391 -1.83 -28.13 4.64
N ILE A 392 -1.16 -28.83 5.53
CA ILE A 392 -0.99 -30.29 5.45
C ILE A 392 -2.36 -30.99 5.61
N ILE A 393 -3.13 -30.60 6.62
CA ILE A 393 -4.48 -31.17 6.89
C ILE A 393 -5.39 -30.95 5.68
N TRP A 394 -5.43 -29.72 5.15
CA TRP A 394 -6.25 -29.39 4.00
C TRP A 394 -5.87 -30.23 2.77
N ASN A 395 -4.57 -30.34 2.47
CA ASN A 395 -4.08 -31.11 1.32
C ASN A 395 -4.36 -32.61 1.45
N ALA A 396 -4.34 -33.17 2.66
CA ALA A 396 -4.72 -34.56 2.88
C ALA A 396 -6.17 -34.86 2.48
N GLY A 397 -7.08 -33.87 2.61
CA GLY A 397 -8.47 -33.97 2.14
C GLY A 397 -8.67 -33.56 0.66
N HIS A 398 -7.65 -33.02 -0.03
CA HIS A 398 -7.74 -32.49 -1.39
C HIS A 398 -6.68 -33.10 -2.33
N GLU A 399 -6.40 -34.38 -2.20
CA GLU A 399 -5.51 -35.14 -3.09
C GLU A 399 -4.11 -34.54 -3.27
N TRP A 400 -3.61 -33.79 -2.29
CA TRP A 400 -2.29 -33.14 -2.32
C TRP A 400 -2.13 -32.14 -3.49
N VAL A 401 -3.20 -31.53 -3.93
CA VAL A 401 -3.26 -30.69 -5.13
C VAL A 401 -2.28 -29.53 -5.09
N THR A 402 -2.08 -28.89 -3.92
CA THR A 402 -1.14 -27.77 -3.78
C THR A 402 0.32 -28.22 -3.99
N PHE A 403 0.68 -29.38 -3.49
CA PHE A 403 2.03 -29.94 -3.66
C PHE A 403 2.24 -30.41 -5.09
N ARG A 404 1.25 -31.06 -5.74
CA ARG A 404 1.29 -31.42 -7.16
C ARG A 404 1.47 -30.17 -8.04
N HIS A 405 0.69 -29.11 -7.76
CA HIS A 405 0.85 -27.83 -8.45
C HIS A 405 2.23 -27.23 -8.28
N THR A 406 2.77 -27.23 -7.05
CA THR A 406 4.12 -26.70 -6.76
C THR A 406 5.21 -27.51 -7.45
N ALA A 407 5.09 -28.85 -7.47
CA ALA A 407 5.99 -29.74 -8.18
C ALA A 407 5.95 -29.51 -9.71
N GLY A 408 4.76 -29.30 -10.27
CA GLY A 408 4.58 -28.95 -11.68
C GLY A 408 5.24 -27.59 -12.03
N GLN A 409 5.07 -26.58 -11.17
CA GLN A 409 5.79 -25.29 -11.34
C GLN A 409 7.31 -25.43 -11.25
N ALA A 410 7.77 -26.38 -10.47
CA ALA A 410 9.20 -26.66 -10.36
C ALA A 410 9.76 -27.45 -11.55
N HIS A 411 8.92 -27.85 -12.53
CA HIS A 411 9.31 -28.69 -13.68
C HIS A 411 10.09 -29.94 -13.27
N LEU A 412 9.71 -30.56 -12.16
CA LEU A 412 10.42 -31.72 -11.63
C LEU A 412 10.29 -32.97 -12.51
N ALA A 413 9.21 -33.04 -13.31
CA ALA A 413 8.93 -34.16 -14.22
C ALA A 413 9.43 -33.92 -15.67
N ASP A 414 9.78 -32.68 -16.03
CA ASP A 414 10.03 -32.26 -17.44
C ASP A 414 11.50 -32.41 -17.76
N GLY A 415 12.23 -33.33 -17.62
CA GLY A 415 13.65 -33.47 -18.00
C GLY A 415 14.46 -32.15 -18.04
N VAL A 416 15.77 -32.19 -18.03
CA VAL A 416 16.63 -30.97 -18.04
C VAL A 416 16.58 -30.32 -19.43
N ARG A 417 15.83 -29.24 -19.58
CA ARG A 417 15.88 -28.37 -20.77
C ARG A 417 16.73 -27.16 -20.45
N ILE A 418 17.83 -26.96 -21.19
CA ILE A 418 18.70 -25.79 -21.00
C ILE A 418 18.21 -24.67 -21.90
N SER A 419 17.81 -23.53 -21.28
CA SER A 419 17.39 -22.34 -21.99
C SER A 419 18.28 -21.14 -21.60
N LEU A 420 19.22 -20.80 -22.46
CA LEU A 420 20.07 -19.61 -22.28
C LEU A 420 19.24 -18.32 -22.27
N MET A 421 18.17 -18.28 -23.06
CA MET A 421 17.27 -17.12 -23.11
C MET A 421 16.60 -16.85 -21.76
N SER A 422 16.16 -17.89 -21.06
CA SER A 422 15.56 -17.74 -19.71
C SER A 422 16.54 -17.21 -18.67
N ILE A 423 17.84 -17.53 -18.79
CA ILE A 423 18.89 -16.97 -17.93
C ILE A 423 19.03 -15.46 -18.19
N VAL A 424 19.11 -15.07 -19.48
CA VAL A 424 19.21 -13.66 -19.87
C VAL A 424 17.98 -12.88 -19.42
N GLU A 425 16.78 -13.45 -19.60
CA GLU A 425 15.52 -12.86 -19.13
C GLU A 425 15.52 -12.70 -17.59
N PHE A 426 15.99 -13.69 -16.85
CA PHE A 426 16.08 -13.61 -15.39
C PHE A 426 17.04 -12.50 -14.97
N ILE A 427 18.29 -12.49 -15.48
CA ILE A 427 19.27 -11.45 -15.13
C ILE A 427 18.75 -10.05 -15.54
N GLY A 428 18.21 -9.93 -16.76
CA GLY A 428 17.61 -8.68 -17.23
C GLY A 428 16.47 -8.20 -16.33
N SER A 429 15.63 -9.13 -15.87
CA SER A 429 14.55 -8.80 -14.93
C SER A 429 15.07 -8.31 -13.57
N GLN A 430 16.16 -8.92 -13.03
CA GLN A 430 16.78 -8.45 -11.79
C GLN A 430 17.37 -7.04 -11.96
N LEU A 431 18.03 -6.78 -13.09
CA LEU A 431 18.53 -5.43 -13.44
C LEU A 431 17.38 -4.40 -13.56
N GLY A 432 16.20 -4.83 -14.03
CA GLY A 432 15.01 -3.98 -14.10
C GLY A 432 14.42 -3.65 -12.73
N VAL A 433 14.22 -4.66 -11.88
CA VAL A 433 13.48 -4.50 -10.62
C VAL A 433 14.33 -3.98 -9.44
N VAL A 434 15.67 -4.17 -9.48
CA VAL A 434 16.61 -3.64 -8.47
C VAL A 434 17.36 -2.41 -8.98
N THR A 435 17.40 -2.20 -10.28
CA THR A 435 18.22 -1.30 -11.09
C THR A 435 19.68 -1.72 -11.25
N PRO A 436 20.30 -1.51 -12.41
CA PRO A 436 21.59 -2.12 -12.74
C PRO A 436 22.71 -1.75 -11.76
N ILE A 437 22.81 -0.48 -11.43
CA ILE A 437 23.88 0.03 -10.55
C ILE A 437 23.75 -0.54 -9.14
N LEU A 438 22.53 -0.50 -8.56
CA LEU A 438 22.30 -1.02 -7.21
C LEU A 438 22.47 -2.53 -7.16
N PHE A 439 21.98 -3.26 -8.17
CA PHE A 439 22.16 -4.71 -8.26
C PHE A 439 23.65 -5.11 -8.19
N VAL A 440 24.48 -4.53 -9.07
CA VAL A 440 25.91 -4.80 -9.10
C VAL A 440 26.59 -4.41 -7.78
N CYS A 441 26.26 -3.22 -7.24
CA CYS A 441 26.83 -2.76 -5.98
C CYS A 441 26.43 -3.65 -4.80
N ILE A 442 25.18 -4.13 -4.75
CA ILE A 442 24.72 -5.07 -3.69
C ILE A 442 25.51 -6.36 -3.74
N ILE A 443 25.64 -6.96 -4.94
CA ILE A 443 26.41 -8.20 -5.09
C ILE A 443 27.88 -8.01 -4.67
N ILE A 444 28.53 -6.94 -5.14
CA ILE A 444 29.92 -6.63 -4.77
C ILE A 444 30.05 -6.41 -3.26
N ALA A 445 29.09 -5.73 -2.63
CA ALA A 445 29.12 -5.43 -1.21
C ALA A 445 29.13 -6.69 -0.35
N LEU A 446 28.36 -7.72 -0.70
CA LEU A 446 28.34 -9.01 0.03
C LEU A 446 29.73 -9.67 0.14
N PHE A 447 30.58 -9.46 -0.86
CA PHE A 447 31.93 -10.02 -0.87
C PHE A 447 33.00 -9.09 -0.28
N ARG A 448 32.73 -7.75 -0.25
CA ARG A 448 33.64 -6.74 0.29
C ARG A 448 33.54 -6.46 1.78
N ILE A 449 32.51 -6.96 2.44
CA ILE A 449 32.37 -6.89 3.91
C ILE A 449 33.55 -7.63 4.57
N GLU A 450 34.05 -7.07 5.67
CA GLU A 450 35.08 -7.69 6.50
C GLU A 450 34.68 -9.09 6.95
N LYS A 451 35.60 -10.05 6.88
CA LYS A 451 35.38 -11.43 7.29
C LYS A 451 34.94 -11.52 8.75
N GLY A 452 34.05 -12.43 9.06
CA GLY A 452 33.51 -12.69 10.40
C GLY A 452 32.03 -13.05 10.37
N GLY A 453 31.46 -13.38 11.50
CA GLY A 453 30.08 -13.90 11.61
C GLY A 453 28.99 -12.98 11.02
N ARG A 454 29.19 -11.64 11.03
CA ARG A 454 28.27 -10.68 10.37
C ARG A 454 28.25 -10.83 8.85
N ARG A 455 29.46 -10.97 8.22
CA ARG A 455 29.57 -11.23 6.78
C ARG A 455 28.93 -12.57 6.41
N GLU A 456 29.23 -13.59 7.17
CA GLU A 456 28.68 -14.94 6.95
C GLU A 456 27.16 -14.92 7.00
N PHE A 457 26.58 -14.24 7.99
CA PHE A 457 25.12 -14.06 8.08
C PHE A 457 24.56 -13.37 6.82
N LEU A 458 25.11 -12.22 6.44
CA LEU A 458 24.60 -11.46 5.27
C LEU A 458 24.76 -12.27 3.98
N LEU A 459 25.86 -13.00 3.83
CA LEU A 459 26.14 -13.81 2.65
C LEU A 459 25.19 -15.02 2.56
N TRP A 460 25.04 -15.79 3.65
CA TRP A 460 24.25 -17.01 3.63
C TRP A 460 22.74 -16.78 3.58
N PHE A 461 22.25 -15.60 3.93
CA PHE A 461 20.85 -15.23 3.73
C PHE A 461 20.58 -14.46 2.41
N SER A 462 21.60 -14.23 1.58
CA SER A 462 21.49 -13.60 0.27
C SER A 462 21.84 -14.58 -0.87
N PHE A 463 23.07 -15.07 -0.86
CA PHE A 463 23.68 -15.79 -1.97
C PHE A 463 22.95 -17.10 -2.35
N PRO A 464 22.57 -18.00 -1.42
CA PRO A 464 21.87 -19.24 -1.78
C PRO A 464 20.54 -18.98 -2.48
N VAL A 465 19.80 -17.95 -2.08
CA VAL A 465 18.52 -17.59 -2.69
C VAL A 465 18.72 -17.12 -4.13
N ILE A 466 19.66 -16.18 -4.34
CA ILE A 466 19.93 -15.62 -5.67
C ILE A 466 20.44 -16.71 -6.61
N VAL A 467 21.40 -17.52 -6.15
CA VAL A 467 21.98 -18.62 -6.93
C VAL A 467 20.94 -19.68 -7.27
N PHE A 468 20.09 -20.06 -6.32
CA PHE A 468 19.04 -21.04 -6.59
C PHE A 468 18.13 -20.59 -7.74
N PHE A 469 17.64 -19.36 -7.72
CA PHE A 469 16.77 -18.87 -8.78
C PHE A 469 17.49 -18.62 -10.11
N LEU A 470 18.78 -18.27 -10.05
CA LEU A 470 19.64 -18.24 -11.24
C LEU A 470 19.78 -19.63 -11.86
N LEU A 471 20.09 -20.65 -11.06
CA LEU A 471 20.17 -22.05 -11.53
C LEU A 471 18.81 -22.55 -12.04
N LYS A 472 17.72 -22.20 -11.33
CA LYS A 472 16.36 -22.55 -11.77
C LYS A 472 16.00 -21.91 -13.12
N SER A 473 16.51 -20.73 -13.42
CA SER A 473 16.27 -20.05 -14.70
C SER A 473 16.89 -20.81 -15.89
N ILE A 474 17.83 -21.75 -15.67
CA ILE A 474 18.35 -22.63 -16.73
C ILE A 474 17.24 -23.52 -17.30
N GLN A 475 16.32 -23.97 -16.46
CA GLN A 475 15.26 -24.91 -16.82
C GLN A 475 14.00 -24.23 -17.38
N GLY A 476 13.82 -22.92 -17.16
CA GLY A 476 12.65 -22.19 -17.62
C GLY A 476 12.49 -20.81 -17.00
N LYS A 477 11.42 -20.14 -17.34
CA LYS A 477 11.13 -18.78 -16.90
C LYS A 477 10.95 -18.67 -15.39
N VAL A 478 11.71 -17.79 -14.75
CA VAL A 478 11.63 -17.43 -13.33
C VAL A 478 11.10 -16.02 -13.19
N GLN A 479 10.12 -15.82 -12.32
CA GLN A 479 9.55 -14.49 -12.08
C GLN A 479 10.56 -13.60 -11.33
N ALA A 480 10.60 -12.30 -11.68
CA ALA A 480 11.56 -11.34 -11.13
C ALA A 480 11.51 -11.23 -9.59
N ASN A 481 10.31 -11.37 -8.99
CA ASN A 481 10.10 -11.27 -7.55
C ASN A 481 10.49 -12.52 -6.74
N TRP A 482 10.88 -13.63 -7.38
CA TRP A 482 11.20 -14.85 -6.64
C TRP A 482 12.51 -14.73 -5.85
N ALA A 483 13.51 -14.03 -6.38
CA ALA A 483 14.81 -13.84 -5.71
C ALA A 483 14.84 -12.69 -4.70
N MET A 484 13.71 -11.97 -4.47
CA MET A 484 13.66 -10.71 -3.72
C MET A 484 14.19 -10.80 -2.28
N THR A 485 14.00 -11.93 -1.60
CA THR A 485 14.47 -12.10 -0.22
C THR A 485 15.99 -12.10 -0.11
N GLY A 486 16.70 -12.51 -1.16
CA GLY A 486 18.15 -12.47 -1.24
C GLY A 486 18.75 -11.06 -1.21
N TYR A 487 17.99 -10.02 -1.58
CA TYR A 487 18.49 -8.65 -1.53
C TYR A 487 18.35 -7.98 -0.15
N CYS A 488 17.52 -8.50 0.75
CA CYS A 488 17.26 -7.88 2.06
C CYS A 488 18.55 -7.72 2.89
N THR A 489 19.35 -8.78 3.01
CA THR A 489 20.66 -8.73 3.69
C THR A 489 21.70 -8.03 2.83
N GLY A 490 21.58 -8.11 1.52
CA GLY A 490 22.43 -7.36 0.57
C GLY A 490 22.33 -5.84 0.73
N LEU A 491 21.16 -5.30 1.11
CA LEU A 491 20.99 -3.87 1.41
C LEU A 491 21.76 -3.43 2.66
N ILE A 492 21.84 -4.29 3.67
CA ILE A 492 22.67 -4.04 4.87
C ILE A 492 24.15 -4.06 4.48
N ALA A 493 24.56 -5.04 3.66
CA ALA A 493 25.91 -5.13 3.13
C ALA A 493 26.29 -3.86 2.33
N PHE A 494 25.43 -3.43 1.43
CA PHE A 494 25.61 -2.20 0.65
C PHE A 494 25.77 -0.98 1.55
N SER A 495 24.90 -0.82 2.54
CA SER A 495 24.93 0.32 3.47
C SER A 495 26.21 0.37 4.29
N GLU A 496 26.66 -0.78 4.79
CA GLU A 496 27.92 -0.91 5.54
C GLU A 496 29.14 -0.55 4.68
N VAL A 497 29.25 -1.14 3.48
CA VAL A 497 30.41 -1.01 2.63
C VAL A 497 30.53 0.39 2.02
N TYR A 498 29.41 0.95 1.56
CA TYR A 498 29.43 2.18 0.75
C TYR A 498 28.98 3.42 1.51
N ILE A 499 27.97 3.32 2.37
CA ILE A 499 27.38 4.50 3.00
C ILE A 499 28.09 4.83 4.32
N ARG A 500 28.34 3.83 5.18
CA ARG A 500 29.09 4.09 6.42
C ARG A 500 30.48 4.65 6.14
N ARG A 501 31.15 4.13 5.12
CA ARG A 501 32.50 4.54 4.70
C ARG A 501 32.47 5.62 3.59
N TRP A 502 31.39 6.40 3.49
CA TRP A 502 31.16 7.36 2.40
C TRP A 502 32.33 8.30 2.16
N LYS A 503 32.91 8.86 3.23
CA LYS A 503 34.01 9.84 3.13
C LYS A 503 35.30 9.26 2.53
N THR A 504 35.52 7.96 2.70
CA THR A 504 36.72 7.27 2.20
C THR A 504 36.53 6.66 0.81
N GLN A 505 35.32 6.67 0.25
CA GLN A 505 35.08 6.18 -1.10
C GLN A 505 35.66 7.11 -2.16
N HIS A 506 36.14 6.52 -3.25
CA HIS A 506 36.59 7.27 -4.41
C HIS A 506 35.47 8.17 -4.98
N PRO A 507 35.77 9.41 -5.42
CA PRO A 507 34.74 10.35 -5.91
C PRO A 507 33.86 9.78 -7.04
N PHE A 508 34.45 9.03 -7.97
CA PHE A 508 33.70 8.36 -9.04
C PHE A 508 32.68 7.39 -8.48
N LEU A 509 33.05 6.51 -7.54
CA LEU A 509 32.15 5.53 -6.93
C LEU A 509 30.99 6.23 -6.18
N ARG A 510 31.28 7.36 -5.48
CA ARG A 510 30.22 8.15 -4.84
C ARG A 510 29.20 8.67 -5.85
N LYS A 511 29.66 9.22 -6.99
CA LYS A 511 28.79 9.69 -8.07
C LYS A 511 27.97 8.53 -8.66
N THR A 512 28.57 7.38 -8.89
CA THR A 512 27.90 6.18 -9.39
C THR A 512 26.80 5.69 -8.44
N ILE A 513 27.07 5.66 -7.14
CA ILE A 513 26.07 5.26 -6.11
C ILE A 513 24.90 6.26 -6.09
N ILE A 514 25.19 7.57 -6.10
CA ILE A 514 24.14 8.61 -6.17
C ILE A 514 23.30 8.41 -7.43
N ALA A 515 23.93 8.22 -8.58
CA ALA A 515 23.22 7.97 -9.84
C ALA A 515 22.35 6.70 -9.76
N GLY A 516 22.84 5.64 -9.12
CA GLY A 516 22.05 4.41 -8.88
C GLY A 516 20.83 4.63 -7.99
N ILE A 517 20.96 5.40 -6.93
CA ILE A 517 19.83 5.73 -6.04
C ILE A 517 18.81 6.62 -6.76
N ILE A 518 19.28 7.63 -7.51
CA ILE A 518 18.39 8.49 -8.31
C ILE A 518 17.66 7.66 -9.38
N LEU A 519 18.39 6.81 -10.10
CA LEU A 519 17.80 5.92 -11.10
C LEU A 519 16.71 5.03 -10.49
N SER A 520 16.98 4.45 -9.32
CA SER A 520 16.03 3.61 -8.59
C SER A 520 14.75 4.39 -8.22
N PHE A 521 14.91 5.60 -7.72
CA PHE A 521 13.78 6.49 -7.41
C PHE A 521 12.98 6.85 -8.68
N VAL A 522 13.67 7.21 -9.77
CA VAL A 522 13.01 7.55 -11.05
C VAL A 522 12.25 6.37 -11.61
N VAL A 523 12.84 5.17 -11.64
CA VAL A 523 12.16 3.95 -12.12
C VAL A 523 10.94 3.64 -11.25
N ALA A 524 11.05 3.74 -9.93
CA ALA A 524 9.91 3.56 -9.03
C ALA A 524 8.80 4.61 -9.28
N ALA A 525 9.15 5.88 -9.44
CA ALA A 525 8.20 6.95 -9.72
C ALA A 525 7.49 6.77 -11.08
N VAL A 526 8.25 6.39 -12.11
CA VAL A 526 7.70 6.09 -13.45
C VAL A 526 6.75 4.88 -13.38
N ALA A 527 7.11 3.83 -12.63
CA ALA A 527 6.26 2.66 -12.45
C ALA A 527 4.92 2.97 -11.75
N HIS A 528 4.86 4.00 -10.89
CA HIS A 528 3.60 4.44 -10.27
C HIS A 528 2.69 5.24 -11.23
N TYR A 529 3.25 6.02 -12.15
CA TYR A 529 2.50 6.88 -13.07
C TYR A 529 2.95 6.74 -14.52
N PRO A 530 2.97 5.52 -15.12
CA PRO A 530 3.51 5.31 -16.46
C PRO A 530 2.73 6.04 -17.54
N SER A 531 1.43 6.26 -17.35
CA SER A 531 0.58 7.03 -18.28
C SER A 531 1.04 8.49 -18.45
N LYS A 532 1.63 9.10 -17.42
CA LYS A 532 2.18 10.45 -17.51
C LYS A 532 3.44 10.55 -18.37
N PHE A 533 4.14 9.44 -18.56
CA PHE A 533 5.38 9.35 -19.33
C PHE A 533 5.16 8.80 -20.76
N HIS A 534 3.90 8.64 -21.20
CA HIS A 534 3.51 8.19 -22.54
C HIS A 534 4.18 6.86 -22.96
N ILE A 535 4.45 5.98 -22.01
CA ILE A 535 5.05 4.66 -22.28
C ILE A 535 4.05 3.82 -23.10
N PRO A 536 4.44 3.23 -24.25
CA PRO A 536 3.57 2.36 -25.03
C PRO A 536 2.93 1.24 -24.18
N ALA A 537 1.68 0.86 -24.45
CA ALA A 537 0.97 -0.15 -23.64
C ALA A 537 1.69 -1.50 -23.62
N THR A 538 2.40 -1.85 -24.68
CA THR A 538 3.20 -3.07 -24.81
C THR A 538 4.42 -3.10 -23.90
N LEU A 539 4.97 -1.93 -23.56
CA LEU A 539 6.13 -1.76 -22.68
C LEU A 539 5.73 -1.36 -21.26
N ASP A 540 4.46 -1.07 -21.02
CA ASP A 540 3.94 -0.65 -19.72
C ASP A 540 3.44 -1.86 -18.90
N PRO A 541 4.20 -2.36 -17.92
CA PRO A 541 3.79 -3.52 -17.12
C PRO A 541 2.52 -3.25 -16.31
N SER A 542 2.19 -1.98 -16.01
CA SER A 542 0.98 -1.59 -15.30
C SER A 542 -0.28 -1.59 -16.19
N SER A 543 -0.15 -1.73 -17.50
CA SER A 543 -1.29 -1.85 -18.42
C SER A 543 -2.20 -3.02 -18.04
N ARG A 544 -1.63 -4.10 -17.48
CA ARG A 544 -2.38 -5.26 -16.98
C ARG A 544 -3.21 -4.98 -15.72
N LEU A 545 -2.93 -3.88 -15.02
CA LEU A 545 -3.58 -3.44 -13.79
C LEU A 545 -4.59 -2.31 -14.05
N ARG A 546 -5.06 -2.15 -15.27
CA ARG A 546 -5.99 -1.08 -15.64
C ARG A 546 -7.08 -1.59 -16.59
N GLY A 547 -8.25 -0.94 -16.57
CA GLY A 547 -9.38 -1.26 -17.43
C GLY A 547 -10.33 -2.33 -16.88
N TRP A 548 -10.05 -2.89 -15.71
CA TRP A 548 -10.89 -3.91 -15.07
C TRP A 548 -12.19 -3.31 -14.49
N LYS A 549 -12.09 -2.14 -13.90
CA LYS A 549 -13.26 -1.40 -13.41
C LYS A 549 -14.24 -1.06 -14.55
N GLU A 550 -13.71 -0.68 -15.70
CA GLU A 550 -14.55 -0.39 -16.88
C GLU A 550 -15.18 -1.66 -17.44
N LEU A 551 -14.44 -2.77 -17.52
CA LEU A 551 -14.99 -4.06 -17.89
C LEU A 551 -16.13 -4.48 -16.95
N GLY A 552 -15.89 -4.41 -15.63
CA GLY A 552 -16.90 -4.75 -14.63
C GLY A 552 -18.16 -3.90 -14.74
N ARG A 553 -18.03 -2.59 -15.02
CA ARG A 553 -19.15 -1.70 -15.27
C ARG A 553 -19.96 -2.10 -16.51
N GLN A 554 -19.28 -2.37 -17.63
CA GLN A 554 -19.96 -2.75 -18.88
C GLN A 554 -20.65 -4.10 -18.76
N VAL A 555 -19.98 -5.11 -18.17
CA VAL A 555 -20.60 -6.43 -17.93
C VAL A 555 -21.78 -6.33 -16.96
N SER A 556 -21.71 -5.44 -15.96
CA SER A 556 -22.83 -5.20 -15.04
C SER A 556 -24.05 -4.58 -15.75
N ASN A 557 -23.84 -3.66 -16.69
CA ASN A 557 -24.93 -3.12 -17.48
C ASN A 557 -25.60 -4.20 -18.35
N LEU A 558 -24.80 -5.06 -19.01
CA LEU A 558 -25.32 -6.17 -19.78
C LEU A 558 -26.04 -7.21 -18.90
N HIS A 559 -25.54 -7.44 -17.69
CA HIS A 559 -26.21 -8.29 -16.71
C HIS A 559 -27.57 -7.71 -16.27
N ASP A 560 -27.64 -6.39 -16.03
CA ASP A 560 -28.90 -5.71 -15.70
C ASP A 560 -29.88 -5.75 -16.89
N GLU A 561 -29.41 -5.68 -18.15
CA GLU A 561 -30.22 -5.82 -19.37
C GLU A 561 -30.83 -7.23 -19.50
N MET A 562 -30.06 -8.30 -19.15
CA MET A 562 -30.53 -9.69 -19.24
C MET A 562 -31.39 -10.12 -18.05
N ARG A 563 -31.44 -9.35 -16.98
CA ARG A 563 -32.01 -9.71 -15.67
C ARG A 563 -33.54 -9.57 -15.59
N GLU A 564 -34.29 -9.96 -16.61
CA GLU A 564 -35.76 -9.95 -16.51
C GLU A 564 -36.30 -10.99 -15.48
N GLU A 565 -35.54 -12.07 -15.14
CA GLU A 565 -35.98 -13.17 -14.26
C GLU A 565 -34.98 -13.64 -13.19
N GLU A 566 -33.98 -12.87 -12.77
CA GLU A 566 -32.96 -13.20 -11.74
C GLU A 566 -32.08 -14.44 -12.01
N LYS A 567 -32.10 -15.05 -13.21
CA LYS A 567 -31.42 -16.31 -13.53
C LYS A 567 -30.26 -16.14 -14.50
N VAL A 568 -29.33 -15.20 -14.21
CA VAL A 568 -28.15 -14.97 -15.05
C VAL A 568 -26.88 -15.21 -14.24
N PHE A 569 -25.95 -16.03 -14.76
CA PHE A 569 -24.63 -16.22 -14.15
C PHE A 569 -23.51 -15.69 -15.02
N ILE A 570 -22.38 -15.29 -14.39
CA ILE A 570 -21.21 -14.74 -15.07
C ILE A 570 -20.05 -15.72 -14.98
N PHE A 571 -19.41 -16.00 -16.11
CA PHE A 571 -18.26 -16.90 -16.13
C PHE A 571 -17.21 -16.51 -17.19
N SER A 572 -16.01 -17.06 -17.06
CA SER A 572 -14.89 -16.83 -17.99
C SER A 572 -14.05 -18.09 -18.15
N ASP A 573 -13.14 -18.09 -19.11
CA ASP A 573 -12.13 -19.14 -19.37
C ASP A 573 -10.87 -18.98 -18.50
N SER A 574 -10.73 -17.87 -17.76
CA SER A 574 -9.56 -17.59 -16.96
C SER A 574 -9.95 -17.07 -15.56
N TYR A 575 -9.17 -17.50 -14.53
CA TYR A 575 -9.40 -17.01 -13.17
C TYR A 575 -9.21 -15.49 -13.05
N GLN A 576 -8.35 -14.91 -13.90
CA GLN A 576 -8.09 -13.48 -13.95
C GLN A 576 -9.37 -12.71 -14.26
N ASN A 577 -10.03 -13.06 -15.36
CA ASN A 577 -11.28 -12.41 -15.73
C ASN A 577 -12.39 -12.69 -14.70
N SER A 578 -12.51 -13.94 -14.25
CA SER A 578 -13.55 -14.31 -13.26
C SER A 578 -13.39 -13.52 -11.97
N SER A 579 -12.18 -13.41 -11.43
CA SER A 579 -11.93 -12.70 -10.17
C SER A 579 -12.13 -11.18 -10.29
N GLU A 580 -11.72 -10.60 -11.40
CA GLU A 580 -11.91 -9.17 -11.65
C GLU A 580 -13.39 -8.81 -11.86
N LEU A 581 -14.15 -9.67 -12.55
CA LEU A 581 -15.60 -9.53 -12.69
C LEU A 581 -16.32 -9.70 -11.36
N ALA A 582 -15.87 -10.62 -10.50
CA ALA A 582 -16.40 -10.76 -9.15
C ALA A 582 -16.18 -9.51 -8.29
N PHE A 583 -15.00 -8.88 -8.44
CA PHE A 583 -14.66 -7.68 -7.65
C PHE A 583 -15.32 -6.42 -8.19
N TYR A 584 -15.26 -6.17 -9.50
CA TYR A 584 -15.74 -4.93 -10.11
C TYR A 584 -17.19 -5.00 -10.59
N GLY A 585 -17.80 -6.18 -10.63
CA GLY A 585 -19.22 -6.34 -10.91
C GLY A 585 -20.10 -5.75 -9.82
N LYS A 586 -21.25 -5.19 -10.23
CA LYS A 586 -22.23 -4.57 -9.32
C LYS A 586 -22.72 -5.56 -8.28
N GLY A 587 -22.54 -5.22 -7.00
CA GLY A 587 -22.91 -6.09 -5.89
C GLY A 587 -21.97 -7.27 -5.64
N HIS A 588 -20.79 -7.29 -6.26
CA HIS A 588 -19.79 -8.36 -6.12
C HIS A 588 -20.36 -9.76 -6.42
N PRO A 589 -20.80 -10.03 -7.65
CA PRO A 589 -21.47 -11.27 -8.02
C PRO A 589 -20.58 -12.49 -7.80
N VAL A 590 -21.23 -13.65 -7.67
CA VAL A 590 -20.53 -14.93 -7.79
C VAL A 590 -20.19 -15.16 -9.25
N THR A 591 -18.92 -15.43 -9.53
CA THR A 591 -18.43 -15.73 -10.87
C THR A 591 -17.84 -17.12 -10.93
N TYR A 592 -17.82 -17.72 -12.11
CA TYR A 592 -17.31 -19.04 -12.35
C TYR A 592 -16.15 -19.00 -13.35
N CYS A 593 -15.32 -20.04 -13.34
CA CYS A 593 -14.20 -20.17 -14.26
C CYS A 593 -14.23 -21.53 -14.97
N LEU A 594 -14.56 -21.52 -16.24
CA LEU A 594 -14.65 -22.71 -17.05
C LEU A 594 -13.26 -23.31 -17.35
N ASN A 595 -13.15 -24.63 -17.28
CA ASN A 595 -11.95 -25.35 -17.71
C ASN A 595 -12.17 -25.97 -19.09
N LEU A 596 -11.45 -25.45 -20.09
CA LEU A 596 -11.41 -25.94 -21.46
C LEU A 596 -10.03 -26.55 -21.79
N GLY A 597 -9.48 -27.37 -20.88
CA GLY A 597 -8.13 -27.93 -21.04
C GLY A 597 -7.01 -27.04 -20.47
N ARG A 598 -7.32 -25.97 -19.76
CA ARG A 598 -6.34 -25.18 -19.05
C ARG A 598 -5.84 -25.89 -17.78
N ARG A 599 -4.71 -25.40 -17.26
CA ARG A 599 -4.23 -25.80 -15.94
C ARG A 599 -5.28 -25.51 -14.85
N MET A 600 -5.39 -26.39 -13.85
CA MET A 600 -6.25 -26.18 -12.70
C MET A 600 -5.97 -24.84 -11.98
N ASN A 601 -7.00 -24.30 -11.36
CA ASN A 601 -6.93 -23.18 -10.42
C ASN A 601 -7.95 -23.36 -9.27
N GLN A 602 -8.08 -22.38 -8.38
CA GLN A 602 -8.95 -22.51 -7.22
C GLN A 602 -10.45 -22.67 -7.58
N TYR A 603 -10.91 -22.11 -8.69
CA TYR A 603 -12.31 -22.25 -9.12
C TYR A 603 -12.69 -23.71 -9.47
N ASP A 604 -11.71 -24.54 -9.85
CA ASP A 604 -11.97 -25.95 -10.12
C ASP A 604 -12.26 -26.78 -8.85
N LEU A 605 -11.92 -26.25 -7.67
CA LEU A 605 -12.19 -26.83 -6.34
C LEU A 605 -13.44 -26.26 -5.68
N TRP A 606 -13.96 -25.14 -6.17
CA TRP A 606 -15.18 -24.53 -5.68
C TRP A 606 -16.41 -25.06 -6.40
N PRO A 607 -17.65 -24.82 -5.85
CA PRO A 607 -18.88 -25.16 -6.54
C PRO A 607 -18.92 -24.59 -7.97
N ASP A 608 -19.27 -25.43 -8.92
CA ASP A 608 -19.35 -25.09 -10.33
C ASP A 608 -20.79 -24.68 -10.74
N PHE A 609 -20.94 -24.28 -12.01
CA PHE A 609 -22.21 -23.81 -12.58
C PHE A 609 -22.98 -24.88 -13.36
N TYR A 610 -22.48 -26.11 -13.42
CA TYR A 610 -23.09 -27.14 -14.28
C TYR A 610 -24.52 -27.55 -13.87
N HIS A 611 -24.91 -27.19 -12.65
CA HIS A 611 -26.29 -27.43 -12.13
C HIS A 611 -27.29 -26.32 -12.47
N LEU A 612 -26.84 -25.20 -13.08
CA LEU A 612 -27.67 -24.03 -13.40
C LEU A 612 -28.41 -24.19 -14.73
N ILE A 613 -29.09 -25.32 -14.92
CA ILE A 613 -29.82 -25.62 -16.16
C ILE A 613 -30.94 -24.58 -16.37
N ASN A 614 -31.16 -24.20 -17.64
CA ASN A 614 -32.10 -23.16 -18.08
C ASN A 614 -31.81 -21.74 -17.56
N TRP A 615 -30.62 -21.49 -17.00
CA TRP A 615 -30.18 -20.15 -16.69
C TRP A 615 -29.53 -19.51 -17.93
N ASP A 616 -29.63 -18.21 -18.01
CA ASP A 616 -28.85 -17.40 -18.94
C ASP A 616 -27.44 -17.15 -18.40
N ALA A 617 -26.52 -16.77 -19.24
CA ALA A 617 -25.15 -16.55 -18.81
C ALA A 617 -24.44 -15.46 -19.61
N ILE A 618 -23.47 -14.83 -18.95
CA ILE A 618 -22.51 -13.90 -19.59
C ILE A 618 -21.13 -14.56 -19.56
N PHE A 619 -20.64 -14.92 -20.75
CA PHE A 619 -19.28 -15.44 -20.93
C PHE A 619 -18.33 -14.33 -21.39
N VAL A 620 -17.20 -14.18 -20.70
CA VAL A 620 -16.21 -13.13 -21.01
C VAL A 620 -14.85 -13.73 -21.27
N THR A 621 -14.27 -13.42 -22.42
CA THR A 621 -12.91 -13.82 -22.79
C THR A 621 -12.12 -12.66 -23.39
N ILE A 622 -10.77 -12.71 -23.30
CA ILE A 622 -9.88 -11.64 -23.79
C ILE A 622 -9.75 -11.71 -25.32
N GLY A 623 -9.77 -10.55 -25.95
CA GLY A 623 -9.57 -10.37 -27.39
C GLY A 623 -10.85 -10.55 -28.20
N ASP A 624 -10.72 -10.45 -29.52
CA ASP A 624 -11.80 -10.74 -30.47
C ASP A 624 -11.80 -12.26 -30.78
N ALA A 625 -12.47 -13.01 -29.90
CA ALA A 625 -12.55 -14.47 -29.95
C ALA A 625 -13.91 -14.95 -30.44
N GLU A 626 -13.95 -16.12 -31.08
CA GLU A 626 -15.20 -16.85 -31.35
C GLU A 626 -15.58 -17.69 -30.12
N LEU A 627 -16.90 -17.91 -29.95
CA LEU A 627 -17.40 -18.77 -28.90
C LEU A 627 -16.92 -20.21 -29.11
N HIS A 628 -16.35 -20.82 -28.08
CA HIS A 628 -15.85 -22.20 -28.15
C HIS A 628 -16.96 -23.19 -28.57
N PRO A 629 -16.70 -24.17 -29.46
CA PRO A 629 -17.74 -25.09 -30.01
C PRO A 629 -18.58 -25.75 -28.91
N ARG A 630 -17.98 -26.20 -27.84
CA ARG A 630 -18.71 -26.80 -26.69
C ARG A 630 -19.67 -25.85 -25.99
N LEU A 631 -19.35 -24.53 -25.96
CA LEU A 631 -20.27 -23.52 -25.43
C LEU A 631 -21.41 -23.24 -26.42
N LYS A 632 -21.15 -23.29 -27.73
CA LYS A 632 -22.20 -23.19 -28.76
C LYS A 632 -23.24 -24.29 -28.61
N GLU A 633 -22.82 -25.52 -28.27
CA GLU A 633 -23.73 -26.65 -28.02
C GLU A 633 -24.44 -26.57 -26.67
N ALA A 634 -23.81 -25.95 -25.67
CA ALA A 634 -24.31 -25.88 -24.30
C ALA A 634 -25.42 -24.85 -24.06
N PHE A 635 -25.68 -23.95 -25.02
CA PHE A 635 -26.71 -22.92 -24.93
C PHE A 635 -27.68 -22.99 -26.12
N ASP A 636 -28.89 -22.44 -25.98
CA ASP A 636 -29.87 -22.40 -27.07
C ASP A 636 -29.46 -21.43 -28.15
N HIS A 637 -29.06 -20.23 -27.77
CA HIS A 637 -28.52 -19.20 -28.65
C HIS A 637 -27.58 -18.26 -27.91
N TYR A 638 -26.82 -17.47 -28.64
CA TYR A 638 -25.90 -16.49 -28.08
C TYR A 638 -25.79 -15.27 -28.98
N GLU A 639 -25.50 -14.12 -28.34
CA GLU A 639 -25.12 -12.87 -29.00
C GLU A 639 -23.68 -12.48 -28.59
N LYS A 640 -22.84 -12.07 -29.56
CA LYS A 640 -21.50 -11.59 -29.28
C LYS A 640 -21.48 -10.07 -29.23
N ARG A 641 -20.88 -9.51 -28.20
CA ARG A 641 -20.57 -8.08 -28.08
C ARG A 641 -19.10 -7.87 -27.83
N LEU A 642 -18.48 -6.89 -28.52
CA LEU A 642 -17.11 -6.48 -28.28
C LEU A 642 -17.08 -5.33 -27.27
N VAL A 643 -16.40 -5.55 -26.16
CA VAL A 643 -16.20 -4.58 -25.09
C VAL A 643 -14.76 -4.12 -25.11
N LYS A 644 -14.54 -2.82 -25.27
CA LYS A 644 -13.20 -2.22 -25.30
C LYS A 644 -12.93 -1.51 -23.99
N ALA A 645 -11.83 -1.84 -23.34
CA ALA A 645 -11.36 -1.17 -22.14
C ALA A 645 -10.36 -0.06 -22.50
N TYR A 646 -10.56 1.11 -21.92
CA TYR A 646 -9.73 2.29 -22.10
C TYR A 646 -9.19 2.79 -20.76
N ASP A 647 -8.00 3.39 -20.76
CA ASP A 647 -7.52 4.27 -19.69
C ASP A 647 -7.57 5.70 -20.23
N LYS A 648 -8.61 6.44 -19.86
CA LYS A 648 -9.01 7.70 -20.50
C LYS A 648 -9.22 7.49 -22.01
N ASP A 649 -8.40 8.12 -22.86
CA ASP A 649 -8.49 8.00 -24.32
C ASP A 649 -7.58 6.88 -24.91
N ARG A 650 -6.84 6.18 -24.03
CA ARG A 650 -5.89 5.17 -24.46
C ARG A 650 -6.54 3.78 -24.46
N PHE A 651 -6.58 3.14 -25.64
CA PHE A 651 -6.97 1.73 -25.76
C PHE A 651 -6.00 0.83 -24.99
N LEU A 652 -6.53 -0.05 -24.15
CA LEU A 652 -5.77 -1.03 -23.38
C LEU A 652 -5.92 -2.43 -23.95
N ARG A 653 -7.15 -2.89 -24.04
CA ARG A 653 -7.49 -4.24 -24.55
C ARG A 653 -8.97 -4.33 -24.89
N GLU A 654 -9.33 -5.38 -25.63
CA GLU A 654 -10.71 -5.72 -25.92
C GLU A 654 -11.08 -7.09 -25.38
N TYR A 655 -12.37 -7.28 -25.19
CA TYR A 655 -12.96 -8.51 -24.70
C TYR A 655 -14.14 -8.89 -25.57
N SER A 656 -14.27 -10.20 -25.89
CA SER A 656 -15.50 -10.75 -26.40
C SER A 656 -16.41 -11.12 -25.22
N VAL A 657 -17.60 -10.54 -25.18
CA VAL A 657 -18.66 -10.81 -24.22
C VAL A 657 -19.79 -11.50 -24.96
N PHE A 658 -20.12 -12.71 -24.54
CA PHE A 658 -21.20 -13.50 -25.12
C PHE A 658 -22.38 -13.53 -24.17
N LEU A 659 -23.52 -13.03 -24.62
CA LEU A 659 -24.81 -13.16 -23.95
C LEU A 659 -25.40 -14.49 -24.38
N CYS A 660 -25.42 -15.46 -23.49
CA CYS A 660 -25.82 -16.84 -23.78
C CYS A 660 -27.17 -17.13 -23.10
N HIS A 661 -28.09 -17.74 -23.82
CA HIS A 661 -29.44 -18.02 -23.34
C HIS A 661 -29.72 -19.49 -23.26
N GLY A 662 -30.44 -19.92 -22.21
CA GLY A 662 -30.93 -21.27 -22.02
C GLY A 662 -29.80 -22.31 -21.85
N PHE A 663 -29.11 -22.33 -20.74
CA PHE A 663 -28.05 -23.32 -20.48
C PHE A 663 -28.59 -24.73 -20.42
N LYS A 664 -28.17 -25.59 -21.34
CA LYS A 664 -28.58 -27.03 -21.45
C LYS A 664 -27.75 -27.96 -20.59
N GLY A 665 -26.69 -27.46 -19.98
CA GLY A 665 -25.67 -28.27 -19.33
C GLY A 665 -24.51 -28.65 -20.25
N MET A 666 -23.40 -29.03 -19.65
CA MET A 666 -22.22 -29.55 -20.35
C MET A 666 -21.47 -30.54 -19.45
N LYS A 667 -20.70 -31.43 -20.06
CA LYS A 667 -19.85 -32.36 -19.30
C LYS A 667 -18.60 -31.62 -18.78
N LYS A 668 -18.31 -31.85 -17.50
CA LYS A 668 -17.05 -31.37 -16.90
C LYS A 668 -15.88 -32.12 -17.51
N GLU A 669 -14.89 -31.39 -17.98
CA GLU A 669 -13.65 -32.00 -18.45
C GLU A 669 -12.78 -32.48 -17.29
N ALA A 670 -12.13 -33.63 -17.47
CA ALA A 670 -11.08 -34.04 -16.56
C ALA A 670 -9.91 -33.06 -16.67
N THR A 671 -9.44 -32.56 -15.55
CA THR A 671 -8.31 -31.60 -15.52
C THR A 671 -7.03 -32.28 -16.01
N GLY A 672 -6.51 -31.86 -17.17
CA GLY A 672 -5.36 -32.48 -17.81
C GLY A 672 -3.99 -32.13 -17.20
N SER A 673 -3.90 -31.09 -16.33
CA SER A 673 -2.64 -30.68 -15.67
C SER A 673 -2.89 -29.96 -14.34
N TYR A 674 -1.99 -30.18 -13.39
CA TYR A 674 -1.99 -29.56 -12.07
C TYR A 674 -1.14 -28.28 -12.02
#